data_94e808c7def950394c9b00e4228da17f
#
_entry.id   94e808c7def950394c9b00e4228da17f
#
_cell.length_a   1.000
_cell.length_b   1.000
_cell.length_c   1.000
_cell.angle_alpha   90.00
_cell.angle_beta   90.00
_cell.angle_gamma   90.00
#
_symmetry.space_group_name_H-M   'P 1'
#
loop_
_entity.id
_entity.type
_entity.pdbx_description
1 polymer ?
#
loop_
_entity_poly.entity_id
_entity_poly.type
_entity_poly.pdbx_seq_one_letter_code
_entity_poly.pdbx_strand_id
1 'polypeptide(L)'
;MTDTYLTGIPAEANKNAFVLPGTTRTVTFKTDRNFQEKVDSRQQVVLIPTEYGIEEYREREVRIASLCNHKKVEKVDDVYKVTFESVGLCLVRELHLNDSSSAYYADVELLPEQFFDLLHHETRKLLGTVQEQFKEYLKANPNVELRQVEGIKNPKSIDHLISSVVVGVKLDNDIQRNLLNERDPLKRLHILSSSLETRIFEQEAEKGQDIIGHYKHELASLVVDAEVKKRIYLELSRLKNLKKATSEYGNVIDWLDRILAFPWNIRTEDTKDMQTASDILNNSHFGLEKLKQRILDIVAIQKYTQKQPPQILCLYGPPGVGKSTIAKSIAEALDRNYCAVSLGGSSRSEDIAGMKRFFIGAKPGKIVDGITQAGSKNCVILLDEIDKIGHNQLHGDPSAVLLGVLDRNQNNAFKDDYFDVPMDLSEVFFIATANDLSTIPAPLRNRLEILTLDGYSLNEKIHITTNYLIKKVTSEFGLEQDIISLSPETIGKVIEEYTFESGVRQLENAIREITRKHIAYKASSGQPLDPVVLSIMDVNKMIEDAHEEEPNVAEEGEVGVVNKMGVSNGNIGSVGRLEVVITESGKGEQIVSDNIVGTALSTLKTTAGLLRYRAKDWQIPEEIFTNYDIYIHSPIHELKHDGSSGGVADVICILSAIKNVPIPHTIAITGAITLKGRVMRIGGVKAKVLAAQRHKMKTVILPLGNKKDVDELPSDVVSGMEFKYFEDMQDVYDYIFAETIDEKGFMV
;
A
#
# COMPACT_ATOMS: atom_id res chain seq x y z
N MET A 1 -28.96 -16.94 -54.97
CA MET A 1 -27.88 -16.34 -54.20
C MET A 1 -28.26 -14.88 -54.08
N THR A 2 -28.83 -14.46 -52.96
CA THR A 2 -29.10 -13.03 -52.68
C THR A 2 -27.76 -12.39 -52.45
N ASP A 3 -27.45 -11.30 -53.21
CA ASP A 3 -26.25 -10.50 -53.01
C ASP A 3 -26.16 -10.05 -51.54
N THR A 4 -25.27 -10.65 -50.77
CA THR A 4 -25.01 -10.34 -49.38
C THR A 4 -24.20 -9.04 -49.22
N TYR A 5 -23.66 -8.53 -50.34
CA TYR A 5 -22.79 -7.35 -50.38
C TYR A 5 -23.48 -6.19 -51.15
N LEU A 6 -23.64 -5.04 -50.49
CA LEU A 6 -24.25 -3.84 -51.03
C LEU A 6 -23.22 -2.70 -50.96
N THR A 7 -23.08 -1.94 -52.08
CA THR A 7 -22.12 -0.86 -52.19
C THR A 7 -22.77 0.50 -52.33
N GLY A 8 -22.11 1.53 -51.85
CA GLY A 8 -22.50 2.92 -52.01
C GLY A 8 -23.85 3.27 -51.42
N ILE A 9 -24.23 2.66 -50.28
CA ILE A 9 -25.44 2.97 -49.55
C ILE A 9 -25.21 4.23 -48.72
N PRO A 10 -26.10 5.25 -48.75
CA PRO A 10 -25.99 6.41 -47.87
C PRO A 10 -25.85 6.02 -46.41
N ALA A 11 -24.90 6.63 -45.67
CA ALA A 11 -24.65 6.34 -44.27
C ALA A 11 -24.84 7.58 -43.43
N GLU A 12 -25.62 7.44 -42.34
CA GLU A 12 -25.92 8.53 -41.39
C GLU A 12 -25.55 8.11 -39.97
N ALA A 13 -24.82 8.98 -39.29
CA ALA A 13 -24.40 8.76 -37.89
C ALA A 13 -25.26 9.51 -36.90
N ASN A 14 -25.76 8.87 -35.88
CA ASN A 14 -26.50 9.50 -34.80
C ASN A 14 -26.44 8.64 -33.54
N LYS A 15 -26.29 9.26 -32.39
CA LYS A 15 -26.26 8.56 -31.10
C LYS A 15 -27.51 7.73 -30.79
N ASN A 16 -28.63 8.09 -31.41
CA ASN A 16 -29.90 7.40 -31.27
C ASN A 16 -30.28 6.54 -32.48
N ALA A 17 -29.33 6.25 -33.38
CA ALA A 17 -29.56 5.51 -34.62
C ALA A 17 -29.51 3.97 -34.42
N PHE A 18 -30.09 3.47 -33.34
CA PHE A 18 -30.24 2.02 -33.10
C PHE A 18 -31.59 1.56 -33.64
N VAL A 19 -31.61 0.80 -34.70
CA VAL A 19 -32.84 0.21 -35.26
C VAL A 19 -32.64 -1.27 -35.43
N LEU A 20 -33.13 -2.05 -34.50
CA LEU A 20 -32.99 -3.52 -34.54
C LEU A 20 -33.89 -4.14 -35.61
N PRO A 21 -33.55 -5.32 -36.17
CA PRO A 21 -34.33 -5.98 -37.20
C PRO A 21 -35.82 -6.10 -36.85
N GLY A 22 -36.65 -5.69 -37.80
CA GLY A 22 -38.11 -5.74 -37.63
C GLY A 22 -38.73 -4.64 -36.75
N THR A 23 -37.94 -3.63 -36.33
CA THR A 23 -38.41 -2.48 -35.58
C THR A 23 -38.46 -1.22 -36.42
N THR A 24 -39.26 -0.24 -35.97
CA THR A 24 -39.29 1.11 -36.52
C THR A 24 -38.84 2.12 -35.47
N ARG A 25 -38.07 3.15 -35.88
CA ARG A 25 -37.63 4.22 -34.98
C ARG A 25 -37.59 5.54 -35.69
N THR A 26 -38.03 6.57 -34.98
CA THR A 26 -37.90 7.96 -35.46
C THR A 26 -36.64 8.57 -34.88
N VAL A 27 -35.74 9.01 -35.76
CA VAL A 27 -34.49 9.68 -35.43
C VAL A 27 -34.55 11.12 -35.86
N THR A 28 -34.03 12.03 -35.04
CA THR A 28 -34.03 13.47 -35.31
C THR A 28 -32.66 13.91 -35.80
N PHE A 29 -32.61 14.57 -36.93
CA PHE A 29 -31.40 15.15 -37.53
C PHE A 29 -31.48 16.67 -37.57
N LYS A 30 -30.37 17.35 -37.31
CA LYS A 30 -30.26 18.80 -37.54
C LYS A 30 -30.25 19.09 -39.04
N THR A 31 -30.82 20.21 -39.47
CA THR A 31 -30.88 20.60 -40.88
C THR A 31 -29.49 20.75 -41.49
N ASP A 32 -29.15 19.82 -42.41
CA ASP A 32 -28.13 20.04 -43.41
C ASP A 32 -28.83 20.29 -44.78
N ARG A 33 -28.34 21.24 -45.57
CA ARG A 33 -29.00 21.68 -46.84
C ARG A 33 -29.21 20.52 -47.84
N ASN A 34 -28.46 19.43 -47.72
CA ASN A 34 -28.49 18.27 -48.63
C ASN A 34 -29.21 17.05 -48.05
N PHE A 35 -29.77 17.12 -46.84
CA PHE A 35 -30.37 15.95 -46.17
C PHE A 35 -31.57 15.40 -46.94
N GLN A 36 -32.40 16.29 -47.51
CA GLN A 36 -33.61 15.89 -48.24
C GLN A 36 -33.28 15.16 -49.55
N GLU A 37 -32.28 15.66 -50.30
CA GLU A 37 -31.79 14.96 -51.52
C GLU A 37 -31.17 13.62 -51.22
N LYS A 38 -30.48 13.45 -50.09
CA LYS A 38 -29.88 12.21 -49.64
C LYS A 38 -30.92 11.14 -49.30
N VAL A 39 -32.02 11.54 -48.66
CA VAL A 39 -33.09 10.64 -48.28
C VAL A 39 -34.04 10.31 -49.44
N ASP A 40 -34.29 11.26 -50.33
CA ASP A 40 -35.18 11.07 -51.47
C ASP A 40 -34.56 10.26 -52.64
N SER A 41 -33.24 10.14 -52.70
CA SER A 41 -32.56 9.52 -53.83
C SER A 41 -32.49 7.99 -53.77
N ARG A 42 -32.65 7.36 -52.58
CA ARG A 42 -32.61 5.89 -52.40
C ARG A 42 -33.54 5.42 -51.25
N GLN A 43 -34.10 4.23 -51.40
CA GLN A 43 -34.99 3.63 -50.38
C GLN A 43 -34.25 3.12 -49.13
N GLN A 44 -32.91 2.93 -49.21
CA GLN A 44 -32.14 2.32 -48.13
C GLN A 44 -31.07 3.27 -47.58
N VAL A 45 -30.85 3.23 -46.27
CA VAL A 45 -29.83 3.98 -45.52
C VAL A 45 -29.19 3.12 -44.51
N VAL A 46 -27.88 3.26 -44.32
CA VAL A 46 -27.13 2.64 -43.21
C VAL A 46 -27.12 3.61 -42.02
N LEU A 47 -27.70 3.17 -40.94
CA LEU A 47 -27.70 3.93 -39.69
C LEU A 47 -26.59 3.47 -38.78
N ILE A 48 -25.66 4.36 -38.47
CA ILE A 48 -24.45 4.13 -37.67
C ILE A 48 -24.66 4.68 -36.25
N PRO A 49 -24.70 3.81 -35.22
CA PRO A 49 -24.85 4.23 -33.84
C PRO A 49 -23.52 4.71 -33.23
N THR A 50 -23.28 6.02 -33.23
CA THR A 50 -22.08 6.62 -32.62
C THR A 50 -22.39 7.91 -31.89
N GLU A 51 -21.72 8.17 -30.78
CA GLU A 51 -21.80 9.41 -30.02
C GLU A 51 -20.84 10.48 -30.52
N TYR A 52 -19.70 10.09 -31.04
CA TYR A 52 -18.58 10.96 -31.37
C TYR A 52 -18.39 11.19 -32.87
N GLY A 53 -19.27 10.63 -33.69
CA GLY A 53 -19.26 10.83 -35.13
C GLY A 53 -18.71 9.65 -35.94
N ILE A 54 -18.74 9.78 -37.26
CA ILE A 54 -18.35 8.71 -38.19
C ILE A 54 -16.84 8.41 -38.16
N GLU A 55 -16.02 9.41 -37.88
CA GLU A 55 -14.55 9.25 -37.82
C GLU A 55 -14.13 8.24 -36.73
N GLU A 56 -14.67 8.34 -35.50
CA GLU A 56 -14.41 7.38 -34.42
C GLU A 56 -14.91 5.97 -34.79
N TYR A 57 -16.02 5.88 -35.47
CA TYR A 57 -16.58 4.60 -35.90
C TYR A 57 -15.69 3.90 -36.93
N ARG A 58 -14.93 4.66 -37.73
CA ARG A 58 -13.96 4.10 -38.69
C ARG A 58 -12.81 3.33 -38.05
N GLU A 59 -12.43 3.73 -36.83
CA GLU A 59 -11.30 3.12 -36.10
C GLU A 59 -11.67 1.84 -35.35
N ARG A 60 -12.95 1.47 -35.28
CA ARG A 60 -13.41 0.28 -34.58
C ARG A 60 -13.08 -1.00 -35.33
N GLU A 61 -12.65 -2.05 -34.60
CA GLU A 61 -12.39 -3.38 -35.18
C GLU A 61 -13.67 -4.03 -35.74
N VAL A 62 -14.80 -3.87 -35.05
CA VAL A 62 -16.09 -4.40 -35.47
C VAL A 62 -17.09 -3.25 -35.68
N ARG A 63 -17.58 -3.13 -36.92
CA ARG A 63 -18.42 -2.02 -37.36
C ARG A 63 -19.81 -2.49 -37.76
N ILE A 64 -20.66 -2.81 -36.78
CA ILE A 64 -22.04 -3.23 -37.02
C ILE A 64 -22.97 -2.03 -37.07
N ALA A 65 -23.82 -1.99 -38.06
CA ALA A 65 -24.81 -0.94 -38.30
C ALA A 65 -26.17 -1.54 -38.69
N SER A 66 -27.21 -0.70 -38.73
CA SER A 66 -28.55 -1.11 -39.17
C SER A 66 -28.81 -0.66 -40.60
N LEU A 67 -29.13 -1.60 -41.48
CA LEU A 67 -29.65 -1.26 -42.80
C LEU A 67 -31.16 -1.00 -42.67
N CYS A 68 -31.62 0.20 -43.08
CA CYS A 68 -32.97 0.65 -42.87
C CYS A 68 -33.61 1.22 -44.16
N ASN A 69 -34.92 1.05 -44.27
CA ASN A 69 -35.76 1.82 -45.18
C ASN A 69 -36.32 3.01 -44.47
N HIS A 70 -36.40 4.17 -45.09
CA HIS A 70 -37.15 5.30 -44.57
C HIS A 70 -38.62 5.17 -44.90
N LYS A 71 -39.51 5.41 -43.88
CA LYS A 71 -40.98 5.34 -44.05
C LYS A 71 -41.65 6.70 -44.07
N LYS A 72 -41.12 7.64 -43.29
CA LYS A 72 -41.72 8.95 -43.12
C LYS A 72 -40.66 9.99 -42.82
N VAL A 73 -40.73 11.10 -43.49
CA VAL A 73 -39.87 12.27 -43.26
C VAL A 73 -40.76 13.44 -42.89
N GLU A 74 -40.56 14.06 -41.76
CA GLU A 74 -41.26 15.23 -41.29
C GLU A 74 -40.28 16.34 -40.96
N LYS A 75 -40.50 17.55 -41.49
CA LYS A 75 -39.74 18.73 -41.11
C LYS A 75 -40.51 19.47 -40.03
N VAL A 76 -39.88 19.65 -38.86
CA VAL A 76 -40.43 20.37 -37.73
C VAL A 76 -39.41 21.45 -37.33
N ASP A 77 -39.71 22.71 -37.58
CA ASP A 77 -38.81 23.82 -37.38
C ASP A 77 -37.48 23.61 -38.17
N ASP A 78 -36.34 23.66 -37.46
CA ASP A 78 -34.98 23.46 -38.01
C ASP A 78 -34.47 22.02 -37.91
N VAL A 79 -35.34 21.01 -37.75
CA VAL A 79 -34.94 19.61 -37.64
C VAL A 79 -35.79 18.70 -38.51
N TYR A 80 -35.16 17.64 -39.04
CA TYR A 80 -35.89 16.57 -39.73
C TYR A 80 -36.13 15.41 -38.76
N LYS A 81 -37.36 14.94 -38.66
CA LYS A 81 -37.75 13.69 -37.99
C LYS A 81 -37.97 12.62 -39.05
N VAL A 82 -37.08 11.64 -39.08
CA VAL A 82 -37.15 10.56 -40.07
C VAL A 82 -37.46 9.26 -39.34
N THR A 83 -38.51 8.57 -39.80
CA THR A 83 -38.90 7.27 -39.28
C THR A 83 -38.27 6.18 -40.17
N PHE A 84 -37.39 5.38 -39.59
CA PHE A 84 -36.72 4.28 -40.23
C PHE A 84 -37.35 2.96 -39.81
N GLU A 85 -37.37 2.01 -40.74
CA GLU A 85 -37.69 0.60 -40.51
C GLU A 85 -36.46 -0.24 -40.84
N SER A 86 -35.98 -1.04 -39.90
CA SER A 86 -34.81 -1.89 -40.12
C SER A 86 -35.12 -3.05 -41.06
N VAL A 87 -34.30 -3.20 -42.07
CA VAL A 87 -34.29 -4.38 -42.98
C VAL A 87 -33.41 -5.50 -42.38
N GLY A 88 -32.36 -5.14 -41.69
CA GLY A 88 -31.42 -6.08 -41.08
C GLY A 88 -30.19 -5.41 -40.50
N LEU A 89 -29.33 -6.21 -39.89
CA LEU A 89 -28.00 -5.76 -39.49
C LEU A 89 -26.99 -5.99 -40.61
N CYS A 90 -26.00 -5.10 -40.63
CA CYS A 90 -24.93 -5.21 -41.64
C CYS A 90 -23.56 -4.88 -40.97
N LEU A 91 -22.53 -5.47 -41.55
CA LEU A 91 -21.15 -5.15 -41.22
C LEU A 91 -20.67 -4.08 -42.22
N VAL A 92 -20.24 -2.94 -41.74
CA VAL A 92 -19.67 -1.89 -42.59
C VAL A 92 -18.23 -2.24 -42.92
N ARG A 93 -17.98 -2.52 -44.20
CA ARG A 93 -16.65 -2.88 -44.70
C ARG A 93 -15.82 -1.63 -45.00
N GLU A 94 -16.39 -0.70 -45.75
CA GLU A 94 -15.75 0.55 -46.12
C GLU A 94 -16.73 1.74 -45.97
N LEU A 95 -16.16 2.92 -45.64
CA LEU A 95 -16.87 4.19 -45.56
C LEU A 95 -16.18 5.19 -46.47
N HIS A 96 -16.92 5.73 -47.41
CA HIS A 96 -16.46 6.70 -48.41
C HIS A 96 -17.08 8.06 -48.16
N LEU A 97 -16.28 9.12 -48.11
CA LEU A 97 -16.74 10.49 -48.11
C LEU A 97 -16.86 10.98 -49.58
N ASN A 98 -18.00 11.51 -49.92
CA ASN A 98 -18.17 12.18 -51.22
C ASN A 98 -17.81 13.66 -51.07
N ASP A 99 -16.66 14.05 -51.63
CA ASP A 99 -16.10 15.40 -51.49
C ASP A 99 -17.03 16.49 -52.06
N SER A 100 -17.89 16.19 -53.02
CA SER A 100 -18.82 17.15 -53.61
C SER A 100 -20.06 17.41 -52.78
N SER A 101 -20.49 16.47 -51.94
CA SER A 101 -21.73 16.56 -51.13
C SER A 101 -21.50 16.50 -49.63
N SER A 102 -20.25 16.27 -49.17
CA SER A 102 -19.92 16.02 -47.75
C SER A 102 -20.77 14.93 -47.12
N ALA A 103 -21.22 13.95 -47.91
CA ALA A 103 -22.05 12.84 -47.51
C ALA A 103 -21.24 11.58 -47.42
N TYR A 104 -21.51 10.74 -46.40
CA TYR A 104 -20.90 9.45 -46.27
C TYR A 104 -21.71 8.37 -46.96
N TYR A 105 -21.02 7.42 -47.58
CA TYR A 105 -21.56 6.20 -48.19
C TYR A 105 -20.85 4.99 -47.63
N ALA A 106 -21.59 3.91 -47.40
CA ALA A 106 -21.06 2.68 -46.84
C ALA A 106 -21.17 1.52 -47.85
N ASP A 107 -20.12 0.72 -47.87
CA ASP A 107 -20.14 -0.60 -48.46
C ASP A 107 -20.38 -1.60 -47.32
N VAL A 108 -21.43 -2.37 -47.42
CA VAL A 108 -21.92 -3.20 -46.33
C VAL A 108 -22.13 -4.65 -46.73
N GLU A 109 -21.90 -5.55 -45.80
CA GLU A 109 -22.21 -6.96 -45.89
C GLU A 109 -23.39 -7.27 -44.95
N LEU A 110 -24.47 -7.81 -45.49
CA LEU A 110 -25.64 -8.19 -44.71
C LEU A 110 -25.31 -9.33 -43.75
N LEU A 111 -25.59 -9.16 -42.48
CA LEU A 111 -25.42 -10.18 -41.48
C LEU A 111 -26.63 -11.11 -41.46
N PRO A 112 -26.42 -12.44 -41.40
CA PRO A 112 -27.49 -13.40 -41.34
C PRO A 112 -28.27 -13.25 -40.04
N GLU A 113 -29.60 -13.49 -40.11
CA GLU A 113 -30.48 -13.58 -38.95
C GLU A 113 -30.06 -14.73 -38.05
N GLN A 114 -30.05 -14.51 -36.74
CA GLN A 114 -29.64 -15.54 -35.77
C GLN A 114 -30.84 -16.35 -35.27
N PHE A 115 -30.76 -17.65 -35.45
CA PHE A 115 -31.78 -18.58 -34.97
C PHE A 115 -31.38 -19.27 -33.67
N PHE A 116 -32.34 -19.76 -32.91
CA PHE A 116 -32.11 -20.50 -31.67
C PHE A 116 -31.57 -21.89 -31.96
N ASP A 117 -30.48 -22.27 -31.32
CA ASP A 117 -30.10 -23.65 -31.16
C ASP A 117 -30.84 -24.24 -29.95
N LEU A 118 -32.06 -24.73 -30.19
CA LEU A 118 -32.92 -25.32 -29.16
C LEU A 118 -32.42 -26.69 -28.68
N LEU A 119 -31.46 -27.30 -29.34
CA LEU A 119 -30.79 -28.51 -28.89
C LEU A 119 -29.82 -28.22 -27.75
N HIS A 120 -29.26 -27.01 -27.73
CA HIS A 120 -28.36 -26.58 -26.67
C HIS A 120 -29.14 -26.29 -25.38
N HIS A 121 -28.80 -26.99 -24.30
CA HIS A 121 -29.52 -26.91 -23.00
C HIS A 121 -29.55 -25.48 -22.42
N GLU A 122 -28.45 -24.78 -22.50
CA GLU A 122 -28.31 -23.44 -21.94
C GLU A 122 -29.13 -22.39 -22.70
N THR A 123 -29.18 -22.46 -24.04
CA THR A 123 -30.03 -21.61 -24.88
C THR A 123 -31.52 -21.77 -24.51
N ARG A 124 -31.97 -23.02 -24.32
CA ARG A 124 -33.36 -23.29 -23.93
C ARG A 124 -33.67 -22.75 -22.54
N LYS A 125 -32.75 -22.91 -21.60
CA LYS A 125 -32.89 -22.41 -20.23
C LYS A 125 -33.00 -20.90 -20.18
N LEU A 126 -32.10 -20.21 -20.87
CA LEU A 126 -32.06 -18.73 -20.93
C LEU A 126 -33.31 -18.17 -21.64
N LEU A 127 -33.74 -18.78 -22.73
CA LEU A 127 -34.97 -18.39 -23.40
C LEU A 127 -36.18 -18.49 -22.45
N GLY A 128 -36.29 -19.60 -21.71
CA GLY A 128 -37.35 -19.79 -20.69
C GLY A 128 -37.26 -18.71 -19.60
N THR A 129 -36.07 -18.39 -19.13
CA THR A 129 -35.85 -17.34 -18.14
C THR A 129 -36.31 -15.96 -18.65
N VAL A 130 -35.92 -15.56 -19.85
CA VAL A 130 -36.37 -14.29 -20.49
C VAL A 130 -37.89 -14.23 -20.62
N GLN A 131 -38.51 -15.33 -21.00
CA GLN A 131 -39.97 -15.41 -21.12
C GLN A 131 -40.70 -15.30 -19.78
N GLU A 132 -40.17 -15.91 -18.71
CA GLU A 132 -40.73 -15.80 -17.36
C GLU A 132 -40.55 -14.40 -16.79
N GLN A 133 -39.38 -13.81 -16.92
CA GLN A 133 -39.11 -12.42 -16.53
C GLN A 133 -40.02 -11.44 -17.25
N PHE A 134 -40.29 -11.65 -18.54
CA PHE A 134 -41.20 -10.80 -19.26
C PHE A 134 -42.67 -10.95 -18.80
N LYS A 135 -43.09 -12.14 -18.41
CA LYS A 135 -44.41 -12.33 -17.78
C LYS A 135 -44.54 -11.55 -16.47
N GLU A 136 -43.44 -11.49 -15.69
CA GLU A 136 -43.40 -10.73 -14.46
C GLU A 136 -43.48 -9.21 -14.74
N TYR A 137 -42.73 -8.73 -15.73
CA TYR A 137 -42.80 -7.36 -16.21
C TYR A 137 -44.23 -6.96 -16.65
N LEU A 138 -44.95 -7.82 -17.35
CA LEU A 138 -46.33 -7.56 -17.80
C LEU A 138 -47.33 -7.38 -16.65
N LYS A 139 -47.10 -7.98 -15.48
CA LYS A 139 -47.98 -7.79 -14.31
C LYS A 139 -48.01 -6.33 -13.85
N ALA A 140 -46.90 -5.62 -14.00
CA ALA A 140 -46.76 -4.23 -13.67
C ALA A 140 -47.08 -3.28 -14.85
N ASN A 141 -47.05 -3.79 -16.10
CA ASN A 141 -47.21 -3.05 -17.35
C ASN A 141 -48.20 -3.71 -18.28
N PRO A 142 -49.51 -3.67 -17.98
CA PRO A 142 -50.53 -4.32 -18.80
C PRO A 142 -50.70 -3.72 -20.19
N ASN A 143 -50.19 -2.53 -20.45
CA ASN A 143 -50.38 -1.77 -21.69
C ASN A 143 -49.33 -2.03 -22.78
N VAL A 144 -48.48 -3.07 -22.65
CA VAL A 144 -47.56 -3.47 -23.71
C VAL A 144 -48.34 -3.99 -24.92
N GLU A 145 -47.93 -3.57 -26.11
CA GLU A 145 -48.60 -3.93 -27.35
C GLU A 145 -48.65 -5.46 -27.57
N LEU A 146 -49.80 -5.98 -27.97
CA LEU A 146 -50.02 -7.41 -28.22
C LEU A 146 -49.01 -8.03 -29.19
N ARG A 147 -48.52 -7.26 -30.19
CA ARG A 147 -47.50 -7.71 -31.13
C ARG A 147 -46.17 -8.03 -30.43
N GLN A 148 -45.78 -7.21 -29.45
CA GLN A 148 -44.53 -7.44 -28.68
C GLN A 148 -44.69 -8.64 -27.75
N VAL A 149 -45.82 -8.79 -27.12
CA VAL A 149 -46.14 -9.94 -26.27
C VAL A 149 -46.08 -11.25 -27.07
N GLU A 150 -46.63 -11.27 -28.28
CA GLU A 150 -46.58 -12.47 -29.16
C GLU A 150 -45.14 -12.73 -29.63
N GLY A 151 -44.37 -11.69 -30.01
CA GLY A 151 -42.98 -11.83 -30.42
C GLY A 151 -42.07 -12.40 -29.35
N ILE A 152 -42.39 -12.19 -28.06
CA ILE A 152 -41.60 -12.73 -26.94
C ILE A 152 -42.08 -14.14 -26.56
N LYS A 153 -43.36 -14.41 -26.63
CA LYS A 153 -43.91 -15.76 -26.39
C LYS A 153 -43.46 -16.77 -27.45
N ASN A 154 -43.52 -16.38 -28.72
CA ASN A 154 -43.24 -17.23 -29.87
C ASN A 154 -42.17 -16.57 -30.78
N PRO A 155 -40.92 -16.41 -30.33
CA PRO A 155 -39.91 -15.74 -31.12
C PRO A 155 -39.48 -16.60 -32.31
N LYS A 156 -39.40 -16.00 -33.49
CA LYS A 156 -38.95 -16.66 -34.73
C LYS A 156 -37.45 -16.83 -34.77
N SER A 157 -36.74 -15.87 -34.22
CA SER A 157 -35.26 -15.80 -34.15
C SER A 157 -34.83 -15.05 -32.89
N ILE A 158 -33.51 -15.06 -32.59
CA ILE A 158 -32.93 -14.29 -31.50
C ILE A 158 -33.10 -12.80 -31.77
N ASP A 159 -32.87 -12.36 -33.00
CA ASP A 159 -33.04 -10.95 -33.40
C ASP A 159 -34.51 -10.51 -33.25
N HIS A 160 -35.47 -11.37 -33.54
CA HIS A 160 -36.90 -11.09 -33.32
C HIS A 160 -37.28 -11.01 -31.84
N LEU A 161 -36.70 -11.87 -30.98
CA LEU A 161 -36.88 -11.80 -29.54
C LEU A 161 -36.34 -10.49 -28.97
N ILE A 162 -35.09 -10.16 -29.30
CA ILE A 162 -34.43 -8.94 -28.84
C ILE A 162 -35.24 -7.70 -29.26
N SER A 163 -35.66 -7.63 -30.52
CA SER A 163 -36.48 -6.52 -31.01
C SER A 163 -37.77 -6.36 -30.22
N SER A 164 -38.43 -7.47 -29.96
CA SER A 164 -39.72 -7.48 -29.23
C SER A 164 -39.52 -7.05 -27.76
N VAL A 165 -38.47 -7.48 -27.10
CA VAL A 165 -38.16 -7.08 -25.73
C VAL A 165 -37.73 -5.59 -25.67
N VAL A 166 -36.84 -5.16 -26.55
CA VAL A 166 -36.37 -3.77 -26.60
C VAL A 166 -37.52 -2.79 -26.74
N VAL A 167 -38.46 -3.07 -27.63
CA VAL A 167 -39.62 -2.18 -27.85
C VAL A 167 -40.65 -2.33 -26.72
N GLY A 168 -40.93 -3.55 -26.29
CA GLY A 168 -41.96 -3.83 -25.26
C GLY A 168 -41.56 -3.34 -23.88
N VAL A 169 -40.27 -3.33 -23.54
CA VAL A 169 -39.73 -2.96 -22.24
C VAL A 169 -39.10 -1.57 -22.25
N LYS A 170 -38.87 -0.97 -23.43
CA LYS A 170 -38.20 0.33 -23.64
C LYS A 170 -36.81 0.36 -23.01
N LEU A 171 -35.96 -0.61 -23.37
CA LEU A 171 -34.59 -0.72 -22.88
C LEU A 171 -33.75 0.50 -23.27
N ASP A 172 -32.79 0.85 -22.45
CA ASP A 172 -31.92 2.02 -22.63
C ASP A 172 -31.01 1.90 -23.86
N ASN A 173 -30.57 3.02 -24.39
CA ASN A 173 -29.76 3.07 -25.62
C ASN A 173 -28.44 2.31 -25.50
N ASP A 174 -27.79 2.33 -24.32
CA ASP A 174 -26.52 1.64 -24.09
C ASP A 174 -26.70 0.11 -24.15
N ILE A 175 -27.78 -0.40 -23.58
CA ILE A 175 -28.14 -1.83 -23.63
C ILE A 175 -28.42 -2.21 -25.09
N GLN A 176 -29.17 -1.37 -25.83
CA GLN A 176 -29.45 -1.60 -27.24
C GLN A 176 -28.18 -1.65 -28.08
N ARG A 177 -27.18 -0.78 -27.78
CA ARG A 177 -25.86 -0.75 -28.43
C ARG A 177 -25.09 -2.04 -28.15
N ASN A 178 -25.07 -2.49 -26.91
CA ASN A 178 -24.41 -3.73 -26.52
C ASN A 178 -25.02 -4.94 -27.20
N LEU A 179 -26.36 -5.01 -27.28
CA LEU A 179 -27.10 -6.07 -27.98
C LEU A 179 -26.85 -6.06 -29.51
N LEU A 180 -26.58 -4.90 -30.10
CA LEU A 180 -26.26 -4.76 -31.51
C LEU A 180 -24.84 -5.22 -31.81
N ASN A 181 -23.86 -4.88 -30.98
CA ASN A 181 -22.45 -5.20 -31.16
C ASN A 181 -22.09 -6.65 -30.78
N GLU A 182 -22.79 -7.26 -29.85
CA GLU A 182 -22.58 -8.67 -29.47
C GLU A 182 -23.25 -9.59 -30.48
N ARG A 183 -22.50 -10.58 -30.98
CA ARG A 183 -23.00 -11.56 -31.97
C ARG A 183 -23.10 -12.99 -31.42
N ASP A 184 -22.57 -13.25 -30.22
CA ASP A 184 -22.75 -14.55 -29.59
C ASP A 184 -24.18 -14.70 -29.07
N PRO A 185 -24.96 -15.70 -29.55
CA PRO A 185 -26.37 -15.89 -29.16
C PRO A 185 -26.58 -16.01 -27.65
N LEU A 186 -25.72 -16.75 -26.96
CA LEU A 186 -25.83 -16.97 -25.51
C LEU A 186 -25.57 -15.66 -24.73
N LYS A 187 -24.54 -14.92 -25.11
CA LYS A 187 -24.23 -13.63 -24.48
C LYS A 187 -25.34 -12.61 -24.71
N ARG A 188 -25.94 -12.57 -25.90
CA ARG A 188 -27.09 -11.71 -26.20
C ARG A 188 -28.29 -12.05 -25.31
N LEU A 189 -28.60 -13.34 -25.12
CA LEU A 189 -29.65 -13.79 -24.21
C LEU A 189 -29.35 -13.43 -22.75
N HIS A 190 -28.09 -13.52 -22.33
CA HIS A 190 -27.68 -13.07 -20.98
C HIS A 190 -27.86 -11.56 -20.78
N ILE A 191 -27.43 -10.73 -21.74
CA ILE A 191 -27.65 -9.29 -21.71
C ILE A 191 -29.13 -8.98 -21.61
N LEU A 192 -29.96 -9.69 -22.39
CA LEU A 192 -31.40 -9.47 -22.40
C LEU A 192 -32.06 -9.85 -21.08
N SER A 193 -31.69 -10.99 -20.51
CA SER A 193 -32.18 -11.48 -19.21
C SER A 193 -31.82 -10.53 -18.08
N SER A 194 -30.56 -10.09 -18.01
CA SER A 194 -30.11 -9.13 -16.97
C SER A 194 -30.80 -7.76 -17.12
N SER A 195 -31.02 -7.32 -18.36
CA SER A 195 -31.70 -6.05 -18.61
C SER A 195 -33.19 -6.08 -18.25
N LEU A 196 -33.86 -7.20 -18.48
CA LEU A 196 -35.25 -7.42 -18.04
C LEU A 196 -35.36 -7.43 -16.52
N GLU A 197 -34.44 -8.13 -15.86
CA GLU A 197 -34.38 -8.19 -14.41
C GLU A 197 -34.20 -6.79 -13.80
N THR A 198 -33.30 -5.99 -14.38
CA THR A 198 -33.10 -4.59 -14.00
C THR A 198 -34.37 -3.77 -14.16
N ARG A 199 -35.10 -3.88 -15.27
CA ARG A 199 -36.33 -3.11 -15.52
C ARG A 199 -37.51 -3.51 -14.63
N ILE A 200 -37.66 -4.80 -14.36
CA ILE A 200 -38.66 -5.28 -13.40
C ILE A 200 -38.42 -4.65 -12.05
N PHE A 201 -37.13 -4.57 -11.69
CA PHE A 201 -36.66 -4.02 -10.45
C PHE A 201 -36.90 -2.51 -10.30
N GLU A 202 -36.51 -1.70 -11.31
CA GLU A 202 -36.72 -0.23 -11.30
C GLU A 202 -38.21 0.09 -11.05
N GLN A 203 -39.10 -0.69 -11.59
CA GLN A 203 -40.54 -0.52 -11.38
C GLN A 203 -41.04 -0.92 -9.99
N GLU A 204 -40.41 -1.92 -9.37
CA GLU A 204 -40.69 -2.28 -7.98
C GLU A 204 -40.12 -1.24 -7.01
N ALA A 205 -38.97 -0.64 -7.33
CA ALA A 205 -38.35 0.43 -6.57
C ALA A 205 -39.18 1.74 -6.61
N GLU A 206 -39.75 2.12 -7.76
CA GLU A 206 -40.64 3.28 -7.89
C GLU A 206 -41.92 3.15 -7.03
N LYS A 207 -42.33 1.93 -6.68
CA LYS A 207 -43.46 1.67 -5.76
C LYS A 207 -43.10 1.74 -4.28
N GLY A 208 -41.85 2.08 -3.93
CA GLY A 208 -41.45 2.57 -2.59
C GLY A 208 -41.38 1.52 -1.47
N GLN A 209 -41.18 0.23 -1.72
CA GLN A 209 -41.19 -0.79 -0.64
C GLN A 209 -40.19 -1.95 -0.73
N ASP A 210 -39.24 -2.04 -1.65
CA ASP A 210 -38.44 -3.27 -1.68
C ASP A 210 -36.93 -3.10 -1.59
N ILE A 211 -36.40 -3.17 -0.35
CA ILE A 211 -34.97 -3.30 -0.03
C ILE A 211 -34.34 -4.50 -0.79
N ILE A 212 -35.05 -5.59 -0.91
CA ILE A 212 -34.59 -6.82 -1.58
C ILE A 212 -34.34 -6.55 -3.06
N GLY A 213 -35.21 -5.75 -3.63
CA GLY A 213 -35.07 -5.34 -4.98
C GLY A 213 -33.78 -4.53 -5.20
N HIS A 214 -33.45 -3.56 -4.35
CA HIS A 214 -32.21 -2.79 -4.41
C HIS A 214 -30.98 -3.72 -4.45
N TYR A 215 -30.86 -4.67 -3.53
CA TYR A 215 -29.75 -5.63 -3.51
C TYR A 215 -29.68 -6.55 -4.75
N LYS A 216 -30.80 -6.93 -5.33
CA LYS A 216 -30.79 -7.69 -6.58
C LYS A 216 -30.24 -6.91 -7.75
N HIS A 217 -30.54 -5.61 -7.81
CA HIS A 217 -30.01 -4.71 -8.84
C HIS A 217 -28.49 -4.57 -8.73
N GLU A 218 -27.99 -4.28 -7.55
CA GLU A 218 -26.55 -4.17 -7.31
C GLU A 218 -25.84 -5.50 -7.61
N LEU A 219 -26.44 -6.63 -7.24
CA LEU A 219 -25.93 -7.95 -7.55
C LEU A 219 -25.91 -8.26 -9.05
N ALA A 220 -26.87 -7.75 -9.81
CA ALA A 220 -26.91 -7.97 -11.26
C ALA A 220 -25.74 -7.29 -11.99
N SER A 221 -25.31 -6.12 -11.50
CA SER A 221 -24.14 -5.38 -12.01
C SER A 221 -22.81 -5.96 -11.49
N LEU A 222 -22.85 -6.78 -10.41
CA LEU A 222 -21.67 -7.31 -9.76
C LEU A 222 -21.04 -8.46 -10.55
N VAL A 223 -19.79 -8.30 -10.96
CA VAL A 223 -19.01 -9.34 -11.65
C VAL A 223 -18.19 -10.09 -10.60
N VAL A 224 -18.70 -11.24 -10.14
CA VAL A 224 -18.06 -12.11 -9.15
C VAL A 224 -18.25 -13.58 -9.48
N ASP A 225 -17.49 -14.44 -8.84
CA ASP A 225 -17.61 -15.89 -9.02
C ASP A 225 -18.99 -16.43 -8.69
N ALA A 226 -19.36 -17.55 -9.35
CA ALA A 226 -20.65 -18.18 -9.18
C ALA A 226 -20.94 -18.59 -7.73
N GLU A 227 -19.91 -18.96 -6.96
CA GLU A 227 -20.01 -19.31 -5.55
C GLU A 227 -20.41 -18.09 -4.70
N VAL A 228 -19.78 -16.95 -4.93
CA VAL A 228 -20.09 -15.68 -4.25
C VAL A 228 -21.53 -15.26 -4.58
N LYS A 229 -21.91 -15.26 -5.87
CA LYS A 229 -23.29 -14.96 -6.28
C LYS A 229 -24.30 -15.87 -5.60
N LYS A 230 -24.05 -17.17 -5.60
CA LYS A 230 -24.91 -18.16 -4.94
C LYS A 230 -25.09 -17.86 -3.46
N ARG A 231 -24.02 -17.48 -2.77
CA ARG A 231 -24.08 -17.13 -1.34
C ARG A 231 -24.93 -15.89 -1.10
N ILE A 232 -24.75 -14.83 -1.90
CA ILE A 232 -25.53 -13.60 -1.79
C ILE A 232 -27.03 -13.88 -2.06
N TYR A 233 -27.35 -14.67 -3.08
CA TYR A 233 -28.74 -15.07 -3.37
C TYR A 233 -29.39 -15.86 -2.23
N LEU A 234 -28.64 -16.74 -1.56
CA LEU A 234 -29.13 -17.46 -0.38
C LEU A 234 -29.49 -16.50 0.76
N GLU A 235 -28.65 -15.51 1.04
CA GLU A 235 -28.92 -14.54 2.09
C GLU A 235 -30.08 -13.60 1.72
N LEU A 236 -30.21 -13.20 0.44
CA LEU A 236 -31.38 -12.46 -0.04
C LEU A 236 -32.67 -13.26 0.11
N SER A 237 -32.63 -14.56 -0.20
CA SER A 237 -33.77 -15.43 -0.01
C SER A 237 -34.15 -15.59 1.47
N ARG A 238 -33.14 -15.61 2.35
CA ARG A 238 -33.33 -15.63 3.80
C ARG A 238 -33.95 -14.31 4.30
N LEU A 239 -33.45 -13.17 3.82
CA LEU A 239 -33.95 -11.84 4.15
C LEU A 239 -35.46 -11.69 3.84
N LYS A 240 -35.90 -12.28 2.73
CA LYS A 240 -37.31 -12.28 2.31
C LYS A 240 -38.26 -12.92 3.36
N ASN A 241 -37.76 -13.89 4.12
CA ASN A 241 -38.55 -14.65 5.09
C ASN A 241 -38.42 -14.14 6.53
N LEU A 242 -37.50 -13.17 6.79
CA LEU A 242 -37.27 -12.60 8.11
C LEU A 242 -38.21 -11.42 8.42
N LYS A 243 -38.62 -11.30 9.66
CA LYS A 243 -39.39 -10.12 10.13
C LYS A 243 -38.45 -8.93 10.29
N LYS A 244 -38.82 -7.74 9.75
CA LYS A 244 -38.01 -6.51 9.79
C LYS A 244 -37.60 -6.06 11.20
N ALA A 245 -38.31 -6.48 12.24
CA ALA A 245 -38.05 -6.10 13.63
C ALA A 245 -37.04 -7.02 14.35
N THR A 246 -36.46 -8.01 13.68
CA THR A 246 -35.50 -8.95 14.29
C THR A 246 -34.05 -8.49 14.13
N SER A 247 -33.19 -8.76 15.11
CA SER A 247 -31.76 -8.53 15.02
C SER A 247 -31.13 -9.31 13.85
N GLU A 248 -31.66 -10.48 13.52
CA GLU A 248 -31.21 -11.29 12.42
C GLU A 248 -31.43 -10.61 11.05
N TYR A 249 -32.54 -9.87 10.89
CA TYR A 249 -32.79 -9.05 9.70
C TYR A 249 -31.72 -7.96 9.53
N GLY A 250 -31.39 -7.25 10.61
CA GLY A 250 -30.32 -6.25 10.60
C GLY A 250 -28.93 -6.84 10.28
N ASN A 251 -28.61 -8.01 10.84
CA ASN A 251 -27.34 -8.70 10.56
C ASN A 251 -27.20 -9.13 9.10
N VAL A 252 -28.29 -9.55 8.45
CA VAL A 252 -28.26 -9.91 7.03
C VAL A 252 -28.09 -8.69 6.15
N ILE A 253 -28.74 -7.57 6.49
CA ILE A 253 -28.57 -6.28 5.79
C ILE A 253 -27.12 -5.80 5.91
N ASP A 254 -26.57 -5.71 7.13
CA ASP A 254 -25.18 -5.28 7.33
C ASP A 254 -24.20 -6.15 6.54
N TRP A 255 -24.45 -7.44 6.46
CA TRP A 255 -23.63 -8.34 5.65
C TRP A 255 -23.75 -8.07 4.14
N LEU A 256 -24.97 -7.81 3.65
CA LEU A 256 -25.20 -7.50 2.23
C LEU A 256 -24.55 -6.17 1.86
N ASP A 257 -24.70 -5.14 2.68
CA ASP A 257 -24.07 -3.85 2.46
C ASP A 257 -22.54 -3.97 2.39
N ARG A 258 -21.94 -4.70 3.34
CA ARG A 258 -20.48 -4.90 3.38
C ARG A 258 -19.92 -5.74 2.24
N ILE A 259 -20.62 -6.84 1.85
CA ILE A 259 -20.14 -7.69 0.76
C ILE A 259 -20.25 -7.01 -0.60
N LEU A 260 -21.27 -6.15 -0.77
CA LEU A 260 -21.45 -5.36 -1.99
C LEU A 260 -20.48 -4.17 -2.05
N ALA A 261 -20.10 -3.61 -0.91
CA ALA A 261 -19.09 -2.55 -0.82
C ALA A 261 -17.66 -3.02 -1.11
N PHE A 262 -17.38 -4.34 -1.06
CA PHE A 262 -16.06 -4.86 -1.37
C PHE A 262 -15.74 -4.67 -2.87
N PRO A 263 -14.52 -4.18 -3.22
CA PRO A 263 -14.18 -3.82 -4.60
C PRO A 263 -13.80 -5.04 -5.46
N TRP A 264 -14.77 -5.92 -5.75
CA TRP A 264 -14.57 -7.21 -6.43
C TRP A 264 -13.79 -7.10 -7.75
N ASN A 265 -14.10 -6.09 -8.56
CA ASN A 265 -13.48 -5.88 -9.88
C ASN A 265 -13.05 -4.42 -10.12
N ILE A 266 -13.10 -3.58 -9.10
CA ILE A 266 -12.65 -2.20 -9.20
C ILE A 266 -11.13 -2.19 -9.10
N ARG A 267 -10.45 -1.63 -10.10
CA ARG A 267 -9.00 -1.52 -10.17
C ARG A 267 -8.59 -0.10 -10.49
N THR A 268 -7.44 0.31 -9.98
CA THR A 268 -6.71 1.49 -10.48
C THR A 268 -5.81 1.06 -11.63
N GLU A 269 -5.48 1.99 -12.53
CA GLU A 269 -4.49 1.75 -13.57
C GLU A 269 -3.09 1.98 -13.00
N ASP A 270 -2.23 0.97 -13.07
CA ASP A 270 -0.87 1.05 -12.55
C ASP A 270 -0.01 2.00 -13.39
N THR A 271 0.76 2.87 -12.74
CA THR A 271 1.79 3.69 -13.40
C THR A 271 2.82 2.81 -14.10
N LYS A 272 3.02 3.05 -15.39
CA LYS A 272 4.03 2.37 -16.22
C LYS A 272 5.25 3.26 -16.51
N ASP A 273 5.22 4.50 -16.05
CA ASP A 273 6.29 5.47 -16.26
C ASP A 273 7.24 5.51 -15.05
N MET A 274 8.45 5.00 -15.28
CA MET A 274 9.50 4.96 -14.27
C MET A 274 9.97 6.35 -13.84
N GLN A 275 9.91 7.36 -14.74
CA GLN A 275 10.36 8.71 -14.42
C GLN A 275 9.38 9.35 -13.42
N THR A 276 8.08 9.27 -13.69
CA THR A 276 7.03 9.77 -12.78
C THR A 276 7.14 9.12 -11.40
N ALA A 277 7.31 7.78 -11.34
CA ALA A 277 7.51 7.08 -10.07
C ALA A 277 8.77 7.55 -9.33
N SER A 278 9.89 7.75 -10.04
CA SER A 278 11.13 8.28 -9.48
C SER A 278 10.95 9.68 -8.92
N ASP A 279 10.27 10.56 -9.65
CA ASP A 279 10.04 11.95 -9.24
C ASP A 279 9.15 12.02 -7.98
N ILE A 280 8.10 11.21 -7.89
CA ILE A 280 7.25 11.11 -6.70
C ILE A 280 8.09 10.68 -5.48
N LEU A 281 8.88 9.61 -5.61
CA LEU A 281 9.71 9.10 -4.52
C LEU A 281 10.79 10.11 -4.10
N ASN A 282 11.41 10.82 -5.04
CA ASN A 282 12.43 11.82 -4.75
C ASN A 282 11.86 13.08 -4.12
N ASN A 283 10.66 13.50 -4.53
CA ASN A 283 9.99 14.66 -3.97
C ASN A 283 9.41 14.39 -2.58
N SER A 284 9.10 13.14 -2.25
CA SER A 284 8.49 12.76 -0.97
C SER A 284 9.52 12.40 0.12
N HIS A 285 10.67 11.86 -0.25
CA HIS A 285 11.68 11.37 0.70
C HIS A 285 13.09 11.70 0.26
N PHE A 286 13.90 12.20 1.20
CA PHE A 286 15.32 12.44 0.98
C PHE A 286 16.14 11.16 1.22
N GLY A 287 17.13 10.89 0.38
CA GLY A 287 17.98 9.69 0.48
C GLY A 287 17.21 8.40 0.17
N LEU A 288 17.51 7.34 0.90
CA LEU A 288 16.87 6.01 0.78
C LEU A 288 17.04 5.35 -0.60
N GLU A 289 18.18 5.57 -1.26
CA GLU A 289 18.43 5.17 -2.65
C GLU A 289 18.18 3.67 -2.90
N LYS A 290 18.60 2.78 -1.97
CA LYS A 290 18.38 1.32 -2.10
C LYS A 290 16.89 0.97 -2.12
N LEU A 291 16.08 1.64 -1.31
CA LEU A 291 14.63 1.44 -1.29
C LEU A 291 13.98 1.98 -2.56
N LYS A 292 14.32 3.22 -2.96
CA LYS A 292 13.79 3.84 -4.19
C LYS A 292 14.11 2.98 -5.41
N GLN A 293 15.35 2.51 -5.55
CA GLN A 293 15.73 1.62 -6.63
C GLN A 293 14.90 0.34 -6.62
N ARG A 294 14.68 -0.27 -5.44
CA ARG A 294 13.85 -1.47 -5.33
C ARG A 294 12.41 -1.24 -5.78
N ILE A 295 11.83 -0.08 -5.49
CA ILE A 295 10.48 0.28 -5.96
C ILE A 295 10.47 0.48 -7.48
N LEU A 296 11.48 1.15 -8.03
CA LEU A 296 11.62 1.30 -9.48
C LEU A 296 11.76 -0.05 -10.19
N ASP A 297 12.48 -1.02 -9.59
CA ASP A 297 12.54 -2.39 -10.11
C ASP A 297 11.16 -3.04 -10.15
N ILE A 298 10.32 -2.81 -9.12
CA ILE A 298 8.94 -3.31 -9.07
C ILE A 298 8.10 -2.69 -10.19
N VAL A 299 8.16 -1.37 -10.39
CA VAL A 299 7.48 -0.68 -11.49
C VAL A 299 7.94 -1.23 -12.85
N ALA A 300 9.25 -1.45 -13.02
CA ALA A 300 9.80 -2.03 -14.23
C ALA A 300 9.29 -3.45 -14.51
N ILE A 301 9.27 -4.30 -13.47
CA ILE A 301 8.73 -5.67 -13.59
C ILE A 301 7.26 -5.63 -13.98
N GLN A 302 6.45 -4.79 -13.35
CA GLN A 302 5.02 -4.65 -13.68
C GLN A 302 4.79 -4.17 -15.11
N LYS A 303 5.63 -3.23 -15.59
CA LYS A 303 5.56 -2.74 -16.98
C LYS A 303 5.72 -3.85 -18.00
N TYR A 304 6.62 -4.81 -17.76
CA TYR A 304 6.94 -5.87 -18.72
C TYR A 304 6.15 -7.17 -18.51
N THR A 305 5.79 -7.51 -17.28
CA THR A 305 5.22 -8.83 -16.94
C THR A 305 3.74 -8.79 -16.56
N GLN A 306 3.22 -7.63 -16.22
CA GLN A 306 1.87 -7.42 -15.63
C GLN A 306 1.64 -8.29 -14.36
N LYS A 307 2.70 -8.75 -13.72
CA LYS A 307 2.66 -9.57 -12.51
C LYS A 307 3.25 -8.82 -11.32
N GLN A 308 2.67 -9.06 -10.17
CA GLN A 308 3.20 -8.58 -8.89
C GLN A 308 4.52 -9.26 -8.55
N PRO A 309 5.48 -8.57 -7.89
CA PRO A 309 6.69 -9.22 -7.37
C PRO A 309 6.31 -10.29 -6.33
N PRO A 310 7.08 -11.39 -6.23
CA PRO A 310 6.74 -12.53 -5.38
C PRO A 310 6.89 -12.28 -3.87
N GLN A 311 7.56 -11.21 -3.46
CA GLN A 311 7.92 -10.93 -2.08
C GLN A 311 7.11 -9.77 -1.50
N ILE A 312 6.86 -9.82 -0.19
CA ILE A 312 6.17 -8.79 0.56
C ILE A 312 7.24 -7.89 1.15
N LEU A 313 7.15 -6.61 0.88
CA LEU A 313 8.10 -5.63 1.37
C LEU A 313 7.92 -5.41 2.87
N CYS A 314 9.01 -5.54 3.66
CA CYS A 314 9.02 -5.20 5.07
C CYS A 314 10.00 -4.07 5.35
N LEU A 315 9.48 -2.91 5.75
CA LEU A 315 10.27 -1.75 6.13
C LEU A 315 10.67 -1.89 7.60
N TYR A 316 11.92 -2.25 7.85
CA TYR A 316 12.47 -2.43 9.17
C TYR A 316 13.35 -1.26 9.58
N GLY A 317 13.18 -0.72 10.78
CA GLY A 317 14.01 0.38 11.27
C GLY A 317 13.43 1.07 12.49
N PRO A 318 14.15 2.09 13.05
CA PRO A 318 13.72 2.79 14.25
C PRO A 318 12.41 3.54 14.05
N PRO A 319 11.71 3.89 15.15
CA PRO A 319 10.53 4.73 15.07
C PRO A 319 10.90 6.12 14.51
N GLY A 320 9.97 6.74 13.79
CA GLY A 320 10.15 8.10 13.28
C GLY A 320 10.99 8.24 12.02
N VAL A 321 11.43 7.15 11.37
CA VAL A 321 12.17 7.23 10.07
C VAL A 321 11.24 7.27 8.85
N GLY A 322 9.95 7.44 9.04
CA GLY A 322 9.01 7.62 7.93
C GLY A 322 8.51 6.33 7.28
N LYS A 323 8.58 5.15 7.93
CA LYS A 323 8.12 3.87 7.36
C LYS A 323 6.72 3.93 6.75
N SER A 324 5.76 4.50 7.47
CA SER A 324 4.36 4.58 7.03
C SER A 324 4.15 5.63 5.93
N THR A 325 4.91 6.74 5.97
CA THR A 325 4.88 7.78 4.92
C THR A 325 5.48 7.26 3.61
N ILE A 326 6.57 6.49 3.69
CA ILE A 326 7.18 5.83 2.53
C ILE A 326 6.18 4.85 1.88
N ALA A 327 5.46 4.06 2.68
CA ALA A 327 4.46 3.14 2.13
C ALA A 327 3.35 3.87 1.36
N LYS A 328 2.94 5.06 1.83
CA LYS A 328 2.00 5.92 1.11
C LYS A 328 2.60 6.44 -0.20
N SER A 329 3.84 6.92 -0.18
CA SER A 329 4.52 7.39 -1.40
C SER A 329 4.78 6.27 -2.42
N ILE A 330 4.97 5.03 -1.95
CA ILE A 330 5.01 3.85 -2.83
C ILE A 330 3.67 3.65 -3.53
N ALA A 331 2.55 3.78 -2.80
CA ALA A 331 1.23 3.67 -3.39
C ALA A 331 0.98 4.77 -4.45
N GLU A 332 1.38 6.02 -4.13
CA GLU A 332 1.32 7.15 -5.07
C GLU A 332 2.19 6.91 -6.31
N ALA A 333 3.41 6.38 -6.14
CA ALA A 333 4.31 6.06 -7.24
C ALA A 333 3.79 4.92 -8.14
N LEU A 334 2.98 4.02 -7.61
CA LEU A 334 2.32 2.94 -8.33
C LEU A 334 0.95 3.35 -8.91
N ASP A 335 0.44 4.54 -8.58
CA ASP A 335 -0.91 5.03 -8.87
C ASP A 335 -2.00 4.09 -8.33
N ARG A 336 -1.80 3.61 -7.09
CA ARG A 336 -2.71 2.69 -6.41
C ARG A 336 -3.32 3.31 -5.17
N ASN A 337 -4.55 2.96 -4.91
CA ASN A 337 -5.21 3.32 -3.65
C ASN A 337 -4.45 2.72 -2.45
N TYR A 338 -4.48 3.43 -1.33
CA TYR A 338 -3.74 3.08 -0.11
C TYR A 338 -4.64 2.96 1.10
N CYS A 339 -4.40 1.96 1.92
CA CYS A 339 -4.97 1.88 3.26
C CYS A 339 -3.94 1.34 4.26
N ALA A 340 -3.93 1.91 5.47
CA ALA A 340 -3.09 1.43 6.56
C ALA A 340 -3.92 0.58 7.54
N VAL A 341 -3.45 -0.63 7.80
CA VAL A 341 -4.04 -1.59 8.73
C VAL A 341 -3.09 -1.78 9.91
N SER A 342 -3.45 -1.24 11.07
CA SER A 342 -2.66 -1.44 12.29
C SER A 342 -2.85 -2.86 12.82
N LEU A 343 -1.74 -3.58 12.93
CA LEU A 343 -1.67 -4.91 13.54
C LEU A 343 -1.24 -4.86 15.01
N GLY A 344 -0.73 -3.72 15.47
CA GLY A 344 -0.40 -3.51 16.88
C GLY A 344 -1.61 -3.75 17.79
N GLY A 345 -1.44 -4.63 18.79
CA GLY A 345 -2.51 -5.02 19.71
C GLY A 345 -3.49 -6.07 19.16
N SER A 346 -3.37 -6.53 17.92
CA SER A 346 -4.13 -7.68 17.40
C SER A 346 -3.62 -8.95 18.09
N SER A 347 -4.47 -9.55 18.92
CA SER A 347 -4.11 -10.74 19.71
C SER A 347 -4.97 -11.96 19.39
N ARG A 348 -5.98 -11.81 18.54
CA ARG A 348 -6.92 -12.87 18.15
C ARG A 348 -6.86 -13.11 16.66
N SER A 349 -6.99 -14.37 16.25
CA SER A 349 -7.11 -14.71 14.82
C SER A 349 -8.29 -14.01 14.14
N GLU A 350 -9.37 -13.78 14.89
CA GLU A 350 -10.58 -13.08 14.44
C GLU A 350 -10.31 -11.61 14.02
N ASP A 351 -9.26 -10.97 14.55
CA ASP A 351 -8.89 -9.60 14.15
C ASP A 351 -8.46 -9.55 12.66
N ILE A 352 -7.88 -10.65 12.16
CA ILE A 352 -7.39 -10.76 10.77
C ILE A 352 -8.39 -11.51 9.89
N ALA A 353 -8.91 -12.66 10.38
CA ALA A 353 -9.80 -13.54 9.64
C ALA A 353 -11.27 -13.09 9.66
N GLY A 354 -11.64 -12.13 10.51
CA GLY A 354 -13.03 -11.77 10.76
C GLY A 354 -13.72 -12.66 11.80
N MET A 355 -14.85 -12.22 12.29
CA MET A 355 -15.66 -12.91 13.28
C MET A 355 -16.93 -13.48 12.65
N LYS A 356 -17.22 -14.74 12.93
CA LYS A 356 -18.43 -15.42 12.37
C LYS A 356 -19.71 -14.69 12.75
N ARG A 357 -20.61 -14.50 11.80
CA ARG A 357 -21.81 -13.64 11.88
C ARG A 357 -22.81 -13.96 13.00
N PHE A 358 -22.78 -15.15 13.58
CA PHE A 358 -23.68 -15.50 14.67
C PHE A 358 -23.27 -14.92 16.01
N PHE A 359 -22.07 -14.34 16.13
CA PHE A 359 -21.65 -13.61 17.32
C PHE A 359 -22.16 -12.17 17.32
N ILE A 360 -22.50 -11.65 18.49
CA ILE A 360 -22.88 -10.25 18.62
C ILE A 360 -21.64 -9.38 18.40
N GLY A 361 -21.76 -8.37 17.53
CA GLY A 361 -20.64 -7.48 17.19
C GLY A 361 -19.67 -8.07 16.15
N ALA A 362 -20.09 -9.13 15.43
CA ALA A 362 -19.29 -9.69 14.35
C ALA A 362 -18.98 -8.65 13.26
N LYS A 363 -17.76 -8.68 12.77
CA LYS A 363 -17.25 -7.78 11.71
C LYS A 363 -16.23 -8.51 10.83
N PRO A 364 -16.00 -8.00 9.62
CA PRO A 364 -14.91 -8.49 8.76
C PRO A 364 -13.55 -8.36 9.43
N GLY A 365 -12.58 -9.15 8.98
CA GLY A 365 -11.19 -9.01 9.38
C GLY A 365 -10.59 -7.70 8.88
N LYS A 366 -9.61 -7.20 9.61
CA LYS A 366 -8.93 -5.91 9.31
C LYS A 366 -8.39 -5.82 7.87
N ILE A 367 -7.97 -6.95 7.29
CA ILE A 367 -7.43 -6.99 5.92
C ILE A 367 -8.53 -6.71 4.90
N VAL A 368 -9.64 -7.41 4.99
CA VAL A 368 -10.78 -7.26 4.06
C VAL A 368 -11.44 -5.90 4.23
N ASP A 369 -11.56 -5.42 5.47
CA ASP A 369 -12.05 -4.09 5.78
C ASP A 369 -11.12 -3.00 5.19
N GLY A 370 -9.79 -3.16 5.31
CA GLY A 370 -8.80 -2.26 4.70
C GLY A 370 -8.89 -2.21 3.18
N ILE A 371 -9.10 -3.34 2.50
CA ILE A 371 -9.29 -3.38 1.04
C ILE A 371 -10.60 -2.67 0.65
N THR A 372 -11.65 -2.88 1.43
CA THR A 372 -12.93 -2.19 1.22
C THR A 372 -12.79 -0.68 1.37
N GLN A 373 -12.06 -0.22 2.39
CA GLN A 373 -11.77 1.22 2.59
C GLN A 373 -10.91 1.80 1.46
N ALA A 374 -9.94 1.04 0.96
CA ALA A 374 -9.12 1.45 -0.18
C ALA A 374 -9.94 1.57 -1.47
N GLY A 375 -11.04 0.83 -1.61
CA GLY A 375 -11.96 0.91 -2.75
C GLY A 375 -11.40 0.35 -4.06
N SER A 376 -10.31 -0.40 -4.05
CA SER A 376 -9.76 -1.08 -5.23
C SER A 376 -9.13 -2.43 -4.89
N LYS A 377 -9.28 -3.39 -5.81
CA LYS A 377 -8.78 -4.77 -5.68
C LYS A 377 -7.23 -4.84 -5.71
N ASN A 378 -6.57 -3.93 -6.43
CA ASN A 378 -5.12 -3.83 -6.57
C ASN A 378 -4.49 -2.76 -5.67
N CYS A 379 -5.10 -2.48 -4.53
CA CYS A 379 -4.61 -1.47 -3.59
C CYS A 379 -3.27 -1.85 -2.94
N VAL A 380 -2.64 -0.86 -2.31
CA VAL A 380 -1.51 -1.05 -1.40
C VAL A 380 -2.04 -1.08 0.03
N ILE A 381 -1.81 -2.17 0.72
CA ILE A 381 -2.14 -2.32 2.14
C ILE A 381 -0.87 -2.27 2.97
N LEU A 382 -0.80 -1.28 3.84
CA LEU A 382 0.24 -1.21 4.86
C LEU A 382 -0.19 -2.03 6.08
N LEU A 383 0.59 -3.05 6.41
CA LEU A 383 0.50 -3.83 7.65
C LEU A 383 1.41 -3.19 8.69
N ASP A 384 0.87 -2.25 9.46
CA ASP A 384 1.67 -1.46 10.39
C ASP A 384 1.91 -2.21 11.71
N GLU A 385 3.15 -2.18 12.19
CA GLU A 385 3.61 -2.82 13.43
C GLU A 385 3.38 -4.34 13.46
N ILE A 386 3.82 -5.06 12.41
CA ILE A 386 3.70 -6.53 12.32
C ILE A 386 4.48 -7.25 13.44
N ASP A 387 5.48 -6.61 14.02
CA ASP A 387 6.27 -7.06 15.16
C ASP A 387 5.53 -7.02 16.50
N LYS A 388 4.40 -6.30 16.56
CA LYS A 388 3.57 -6.16 17.78
C LYS A 388 2.33 -7.05 17.79
N ILE A 389 2.26 -8.02 16.90
CA ILE A 389 1.18 -9.00 16.88
C ILE A 389 1.28 -9.87 18.14
N GLY A 390 0.20 -9.90 18.92
CA GLY A 390 0.15 -10.72 20.13
C GLY A 390 0.01 -12.20 19.83
N HIS A 391 0.67 -13.04 20.63
CA HIS A 391 0.48 -14.49 20.60
C HIS A 391 -0.53 -14.90 21.66
N ASN A 392 -1.71 -15.33 21.27
CA ASN A 392 -2.72 -15.83 22.20
C ASN A 392 -3.12 -17.27 21.83
N GLN A 393 -2.67 -18.23 22.62
CA GLN A 393 -2.96 -19.65 22.40
C GLN A 393 -4.44 -20.01 22.58
N LEU A 394 -5.22 -19.20 23.33
CA LEU A 394 -6.63 -19.47 23.64
C LEU A 394 -7.60 -19.01 22.53
N HIS A 395 -7.23 -17.98 21.75
CA HIS A 395 -8.10 -17.35 20.74
C HIS A 395 -7.57 -17.46 19.32
N GLY A 396 -6.68 -18.42 19.06
CA GLY A 396 -6.02 -18.63 17.79
C GLY A 396 -4.85 -17.65 17.55
N ASP A 397 -3.93 -18.04 16.68
CA ASP A 397 -2.73 -17.25 16.36
C ASP A 397 -3.00 -16.37 15.12
N PRO A 398 -3.04 -15.02 15.26
CA PRO A 398 -3.21 -14.11 14.13
C PRO A 398 -2.07 -14.23 13.10
N SER A 399 -0.86 -14.62 13.54
CA SER A 399 0.27 -14.83 12.63
C SER A 399 0.04 -15.98 11.65
N ALA A 400 -0.67 -17.03 12.08
CA ALA A 400 -1.03 -18.16 11.22
C ALA A 400 -2.04 -17.74 10.13
N VAL A 401 -2.99 -16.87 10.45
CA VAL A 401 -3.92 -16.33 9.46
C VAL A 401 -3.20 -15.42 8.46
N LEU A 402 -2.29 -14.56 8.94
CA LEU A 402 -1.47 -13.72 8.08
C LEU A 402 -0.61 -14.53 7.11
N LEU A 403 -0.10 -15.68 7.53
CA LEU A 403 0.62 -16.57 6.62
C LEU A 403 -0.24 -16.96 5.42
N GLY A 404 -1.54 -17.23 5.60
CA GLY A 404 -2.48 -17.51 4.52
C GLY A 404 -2.75 -16.29 3.63
N VAL A 405 -2.93 -15.12 4.22
CA VAL A 405 -3.13 -13.85 3.49
C VAL A 405 -1.92 -13.49 2.63
N LEU A 406 -0.72 -13.73 3.16
CA LEU A 406 0.54 -13.36 2.53
C LEU A 406 1.11 -14.47 1.62
N ASP A 407 0.50 -15.65 1.58
CA ASP A 407 0.89 -16.74 0.68
C ASP A 407 0.16 -16.63 -0.66
N ARG A 408 0.89 -16.38 -1.73
CA ARG A 408 0.34 -16.26 -3.09
C ARG A 408 -0.39 -17.51 -3.61
N ASN A 409 -0.03 -18.67 -3.10
CA ASN A 409 -0.72 -19.91 -3.48
C ASN A 409 -2.06 -20.08 -2.76
N GLN A 410 -2.32 -19.30 -1.72
CA GLN A 410 -3.51 -19.39 -0.88
C GLN A 410 -4.38 -18.11 -0.91
N ASN A 411 -3.76 -16.93 -1.14
CA ASN A 411 -4.43 -15.65 -1.04
C ASN A 411 -5.39 -15.36 -2.20
N ASN A 412 -5.33 -16.11 -3.30
CA ASN A 412 -6.30 -16.01 -4.40
C ASN A 412 -7.69 -16.56 -4.03
N ALA A 413 -7.80 -17.27 -2.92
CA ALA A 413 -9.04 -17.81 -2.38
C ALA A 413 -9.12 -17.62 -0.86
N PHE A 414 -8.68 -16.47 -0.36
CA PHE A 414 -8.76 -16.15 1.07
C PHE A 414 -10.21 -16.13 1.52
N LYS A 415 -10.48 -16.75 2.65
CA LYS A 415 -11.83 -16.84 3.20
C LYS A 415 -11.90 -16.09 4.53
N ASP A 416 -12.58 -14.95 4.51
CA ASP A 416 -12.91 -14.20 5.73
C ASP A 416 -14.09 -14.89 6.43
N ASP A 417 -13.99 -15.09 7.75
CA ASP A 417 -15.01 -15.81 8.54
C ASP A 417 -16.34 -15.05 8.63
N TYR A 418 -16.34 -13.73 8.48
CA TYR A 418 -17.55 -12.92 8.44
C TYR A 418 -18.31 -13.11 7.12
N PHE A 419 -17.59 -13.06 6.00
CA PHE A 419 -18.22 -13.19 4.67
C PHE A 419 -18.49 -14.62 4.26
N ASP A 420 -17.65 -15.55 4.68
CA ASP A 420 -17.72 -16.99 4.37
C ASP A 420 -17.78 -17.29 2.87
N VAL A 421 -17.07 -16.48 2.07
CA VAL A 421 -16.89 -16.66 0.62
C VAL A 421 -15.42 -16.50 0.24
N PRO A 422 -14.94 -17.12 -0.86
CA PRO A 422 -13.59 -16.91 -1.34
C PRO A 422 -13.40 -15.48 -1.88
N MET A 423 -12.32 -14.84 -1.49
CA MET A 423 -11.92 -13.50 -1.90
C MET A 423 -10.51 -13.54 -2.49
N ASP A 424 -10.32 -12.98 -3.66
CA ASP A 424 -9.02 -12.95 -4.32
C ASP A 424 -8.21 -11.72 -3.88
N LEU A 425 -7.18 -11.97 -3.06
CA LEU A 425 -6.23 -10.95 -2.57
C LEU A 425 -4.91 -10.94 -3.36
N SER A 426 -4.80 -11.68 -4.46
CA SER A 426 -3.54 -11.86 -5.20
C SER A 426 -3.01 -10.59 -5.86
N GLU A 427 -3.86 -9.58 -6.08
CA GLU A 427 -3.51 -8.30 -6.68
C GLU A 427 -3.15 -7.23 -5.65
N VAL A 428 -3.41 -7.47 -4.37
CA VAL A 428 -3.05 -6.55 -3.28
C VAL A 428 -1.54 -6.50 -3.12
N PHE A 429 -0.98 -5.30 -3.03
CA PHE A 429 0.42 -5.11 -2.72
C PHE A 429 0.59 -4.85 -1.22
N PHE A 430 1.12 -5.85 -0.51
CA PHE A 430 1.34 -5.75 0.93
C PHE A 430 2.70 -5.15 1.25
N ILE A 431 2.70 -4.13 2.12
CA ILE A 431 3.90 -3.55 2.73
C ILE A 431 3.75 -3.72 4.23
N ALA A 432 4.75 -4.28 4.90
CA ALA A 432 4.78 -4.40 6.35
C ALA A 432 5.75 -3.40 6.98
N THR A 433 5.50 -2.95 8.21
CA THR A 433 6.48 -2.21 9.01
C THR A 433 6.83 -3.01 10.27
N ALA A 434 8.09 -2.92 10.67
CA ALA A 434 8.55 -3.51 11.92
C ALA A 434 9.62 -2.64 12.57
N ASN A 435 9.65 -2.64 13.91
CA ASN A 435 10.74 -2.07 14.70
C ASN A 435 11.65 -3.16 15.28
N ASP A 436 11.13 -4.38 15.45
CA ASP A 436 11.87 -5.53 15.97
C ASP A 436 11.56 -6.81 15.18
N LEU A 437 12.54 -7.32 14.46
CA LEU A 437 12.41 -8.57 13.70
C LEU A 437 12.45 -9.82 14.57
N SER A 438 12.92 -9.74 15.82
CA SER A 438 13.07 -10.88 16.71
C SER A 438 11.72 -11.40 17.22
N THR A 439 10.73 -10.54 17.30
CA THR A 439 9.36 -10.85 17.73
C THR A 439 8.50 -11.47 16.62
N ILE A 440 8.92 -11.33 15.35
CA ILE A 440 8.19 -11.88 14.21
C ILE A 440 8.46 -13.38 14.10
N PRO A 441 7.42 -14.26 14.09
CA PRO A 441 7.60 -15.69 13.91
C PRO A 441 8.41 -16.04 12.65
N ALA A 442 9.33 -16.98 12.77
CA ALA A 442 10.23 -17.37 11.69
C ALA A 442 9.52 -17.71 10.36
N PRO A 443 8.38 -18.45 10.33
CA PRO A 443 7.66 -18.71 9.09
C PRO A 443 7.16 -17.45 8.39
N LEU A 444 6.70 -16.45 9.15
CA LEU A 444 6.23 -15.17 8.62
C LEU A 444 7.41 -14.33 8.13
N ARG A 445 8.48 -14.23 8.93
CA ARG A 445 9.70 -13.51 8.59
C ARG A 445 10.35 -14.00 7.30
N ASN A 446 10.35 -15.32 7.06
CA ASN A 446 10.91 -15.92 5.84
C ASN A 446 10.17 -15.54 4.54
N ARG A 447 8.96 -14.98 4.63
CA ARG A 447 8.17 -14.52 3.48
C ARG A 447 8.36 -13.03 3.21
N LEU A 448 9.00 -12.31 4.13
CA LEU A 448 9.22 -10.88 4.04
C LEU A 448 10.55 -10.57 3.35
N GLU A 449 10.53 -9.68 2.38
CA GLU A 449 11.73 -9.01 1.87
C GLU A 449 12.04 -7.83 2.79
N ILE A 450 13.05 -7.98 3.64
CA ILE A 450 13.41 -6.99 4.65
C ILE A 450 14.27 -5.91 4.04
N LEU A 451 13.77 -4.67 4.04
CA LEU A 451 14.51 -3.47 3.69
C LEU A 451 14.74 -2.65 4.97
N THR A 452 16.02 -2.53 5.33
CA THR A 452 16.43 -1.79 6.53
C THR A 452 16.45 -0.29 6.23
N LEU A 453 15.76 0.46 7.06
CA LEU A 453 15.79 1.93 7.11
C LEU A 453 16.61 2.32 8.32
N ASP A 454 17.72 2.99 8.07
CA ASP A 454 18.58 3.50 9.14
C ASP A 454 18.06 4.84 9.67
N GLY A 455 18.60 5.29 10.81
CA GLY A 455 18.38 6.64 11.29
C GLY A 455 19.00 7.69 10.35
N TYR A 456 18.58 8.93 10.54
CA TYR A 456 19.02 10.07 9.75
C TYR A 456 20.25 10.75 10.37
N SER A 457 21.17 11.21 9.53
CA SER A 457 22.25 12.11 9.93
C SER A 457 21.71 13.51 10.29
N LEU A 458 22.57 14.35 10.92
CA LEU A 458 22.20 15.73 11.23
C LEU A 458 21.79 16.50 9.97
N ASN A 459 22.56 16.37 8.89
CA ASN A 459 22.26 17.05 7.62
C ASN A 459 20.97 16.55 6.98
N GLU A 460 20.73 15.22 7.00
CA GLU A 460 19.46 14.64 6.54
C GLU A 460 18.27 15.18 7.33
N LYS A 461 18.38 15.27 8.66
CA LYS A 461 17.34 15.84 9.53
C LYS A 461 17.08 17.32 9.25
N ILE A 462 18.13 18.11 9.05
CA ILE A 462 18.02 19.54 8.68
C ILE A 462 17.28 19.65 7.34
N HIS A 463 17.68 18.87 6.33
CA HIS A 463 17.04 18.88 5.02
C HIS A 463 15.56 18.46 5.09
N ILE A 464 15.24 17.38 5.83
CA ILE A 464 13.88 16.91 6.05
C ILE A 464 13.04 17.98 6.75
N THR A 465 13.60 18.66 7.75
CA THR A 465 12.89 19.70 8.49
C THR A 465 12.56 20.88 7.61
N THR A 466 13.55 21.38 6.86
CA THR A 466 13.37 22.55 5.99
C THR A 466 12.36 22.30 4.87
N ASN A 467 12.44 21.14 4.21
CA ASN A 467 11.67 20.91 3.00
C ASN A 467 10.32 20.23 3.26
N TYR A 468 10.16 19.49 4.38
CA TYR A 468 8.97 18.67 4.62
C TYR A 468 8.29 18.94 5.96
N LEU A 469 9.00 18.92 7.11
CA LEU A 469 8.34 18.96 8.42
C LEU A 469 7.69 20.31 8.69
N ILE A 470 8.37 21.41 8.42
CA ILE A 470 7.80 22.75 8.63
C ILE A 470 6.55 22.92 7.79
N LYS A 471 6.58 22.56 6.49
CA LYS A 471 5.43 22.67 5.59
C LYS A 471 4.26 21.79 6.02
N LYS A 472 4.56 20.56 6.46
CA LYS A 472 3.56 19.63 6.99
C LYS A 472 2.88 20.20 8.21
N VAL A 473 3.66 20.64 9.20
CA VAL A 473 3.14 21.18 10.47
C VAL A 473 2.36 22.47 10.25
N THR A 474 2.83 23.42 9.45
CA THR A 474 2.08 24.65 9.15
C THR A 474 0.77 24.37 8.45
N SER A 475 0.75 23.39 7.53
CA SER A 475 -0.48 22.93 6.86
C SER A 475 -1.47 22.29 7.84
N GLU A 476 -1.02 21.52 8.85
CA GLU A 476 -1.87 20.94 9.90
C GLU A 476 -2.58 22.02 10.73
N PHE A 477 -1.97 23.19 10.91
CA PHE A 477 -2.57 24.35 11.57
C PHE A 477 -3.43 25.21 10.63
N GLY A 478 -3.56 24.84 9.35
CA GLY A 478 -4.31 25.60 8.34
C GLY A 478 -3.64 26.90 7.92
N LEU A 479 -2.30 26.98 8.08
CA LEU A 479 -1.49 28.14 7.73
C LEU A 479 -0.85 28.00 6.35
N GLU A 480 -0.45 29.11 5.74
CA GLU A 480 0.40 29.13 4.55
C GLU A 480 1.76 28.48 4.86
N GLN A 481 2.35 27.80 3.88
CA GLN A 481 3.55 26.98 4.09
C GLN A 481 4.77 27.77 4.58
N ASP A 482 4.86 29.05 4.26
CA ASP A 482 6.04 29.89 4.53
C ASP A 482 5.85 30.84 5.73
N ILE A 483 4.80 30.66 6.54
CA ILE A 483 4.53 31.50 7.72
C ILE A 483 5.65 31.40 8.77
N ILE A 484 6.23 30.22 8.93
CA ILE A 484 7.35 29.96 9.86
C ILE A 484 8.49 29.34 9.09
N SER A 485 9.67 29.89 9.26
CA SER A 485 10.90 29.31 8.76
C SER A 485 12.00 29.33 9.83
N LEU A 486 12.91 28.37 9.76
CA LEU A 486 14.06 28.22 10.65
C LEU A 486 15.33 28.14 9.81
N SER A 487 16.39 28.79 10.22
CA SER A 487 17.66 28.61 9.55
C SER A 487 18.25 27.21 9.77
N PRO A 488 19.08 26.68 8.86
CA PRO A 488 19.75 25.38 9.06
C PRO A 488 20.51 25.29 10.39
N GLU A 489 21.11 26.40 10.83
CA GLU A 489 21.83 26.50 12.12
C GLU A 489 20.84 26.39 13.30
N THR A 490 19.71 27.07 13.23
CA THR A 490 18.65 26.97 14.26
C THR A 490 18.08 25.56 14.33
N ILE A 491 17.80 24.94 13.18
CA ILE A 491 17.33 23.55 13.11
C ILE A 491 18.39 22.62 13.72
N GLY A 492 19.68 22.80 13.39
CA GLY A 492 20.75 21.99 13.96
C GLY A 492 20.77 22.04 15.48
N LYS A 493 20.63 23.23 16.06
CA LYS A 493 20.55 23.40 17.52
C LYS A 493 19.29 22.79 18.11
N VAL A 494 18.13 22.90 17.47
CA VAL A 494 16.91 22.23 17.91
C VAL A 494 17.11 20.71 17.93
N ILE A 495 17.80 20.17 16.94
CA ILE A 495 18.10 18.72 16.90
C ILE A 495 19.05 18.33 18.03
N GLU A 496 20.10 19.10 18.29
CA GLU A 496 21.11 18.81 19.31
C GLU A 496 20.58 18.97 20.73
N GLU A 497 19.78 20.00 21.00
CA GLU A 497 19.36 20.40 22.35
C GLU A 497 18.02 19.78 22.77
N TYR A 498 17.12 19.49 21.80
CA TYR A 498 15.73 19.09 22.09
C TYR A 498 15.32 17.73 21.53
N THR A 499 16.21 17.02 20.81
CA THR A 499 15.86 15.71 20.26
C THR A 499 16.94 14.65 20.45
N PHE A 500 16.56 13.48 21.00
CA PHE A 500 17.47 12.34 21.21
C PHE A 500 16.95 11.09 20.49
N GLU A 501 16.75 11.18 19.17
CA GLU A 501 16.19 10.10 18.37
C GLU A 501 16.99 9.83 17.09
N SER A 502 16.88 8.62 16.57
CA SER A 502 17.42 8.27 15.26
C SER A 502 16.55 8.77 14.10
N GLY A 503 15.25 8.95 14.33
CA GLY A 503 14.28 9.46 13.36
C GLY A 503 14.06 10.97 13.45
N VAL A 504 12.86 11.40 13.11
CA VAL A 504 12.41 12.81 13.11
C VAL A 504 11.06 13.01 13.84
N ARG A 505 10.62 12.06 14.67
CA ARG A 505 9.33 12.17 15.35
C ARG A 505 9.34 13.19 16.49
N GLN A 506 10.39 13.18 17.32
CA GLN A 506 10.58 14.19 18.37
C GLN A 506 10.78 15.57 17.74
N LEU A 507 11.57 15.64 16.65
CA LEU A 507 11.80 16.84 15.89
C LEU A 507 10.51 17.41 15.30
N GLU A 508 9.64 16.58 14.72
CA GLU A 508 8.32 17.00 14.27
C GLU A 508 7.46 17.57 15.43
N ASN A 509 7.50 16.93 16.60
CA ASN A 509 6.81 17.42 17.79
C ASN A 509 7.40 18.77 18.28
N ALA A 510 8.72 18.93 18.25
CA ALA A 510 9.37 20.20 18.60
C ALA A 510 8.95 21.33 17.62
N ILE A 511 8.94 21.06 16.32
CA ILE A 511 8.45 22.03 15.32
C ILE A 511 6.98 22.36 15.53
N ARG A 512 6.15 21.36 15.86
CA ARG A 512 4.72 21.57 16.18
C ARG A 512 4.54 22.45 17.42
N GLU A 513 5.34 22.25 18.45
CA GLU A 513 5.31 23.05 19.69
C GLU A 513 5.75 24.48 19.41
N ILE A 514 6.85 24.70 18.68
CA ILE A 514 7.31 26.02 18.24
C ILE A 514 6.21 26.74 17.47
N THR A 515 5.60 26.08 16.51
CA THR A 515 4.52 26.66 15.70
C THR A 515 3.32 27.03 16.58
N ARG A 516 2.89 26.15 17.47
CA ARG A 516 1.78 26.37 18.40
C ARG A 516 2.04 27.58 19.31
N LYS A 517 3.22 27.66 19.92
CA LYS A 517 3.61 28.74 20.84
C LYS A 517 3.74 30.09 20.09
N HIS A 518 4.27 30.07 18.87
CA HIS A 518 4.35 31.28 18.03
C HIS A 518 2.96 31.84 17.72
N ILE A 519 2.01 30.99 17.30
CA ILE A 519 0.63 31.38 17.04
C ILE A 519 -0.03 31.96 18.30
N ALA A 520 0.13 31.28 19.43
CA ALA A 520 -0.42 31.74 20.71
C ALA A 520 0.15 33.10 21.15
N TYR A 521 1.45 33.32 20.97
CA TYR A 521 2.10 34.61 21.26
C TYR A 521 1.53 35.72 20.39
N LYS A 522 1.41 35.51 19.08
CA LYS A 522 0.87 36.51 18.13
C LYS A 522 -0.60 36.83 18.46
N ALA A 523 -1.40 35.83 18.77
CA ALA A 523 -2.81 36.00 19.16
C ALA A 523 -2.93 36.80 20.47
N SER A 524 -2.10 36.51 21.47
CA SER A 524 -2.14 37.21 22.77
C SER A 524 -1.66 38.67 22.67
N SER A 525 -0.72 38.95 21.79
CA SER A 525 -0.15 40.31 21.58
C SER A 525 -0.98 41.16 20.58
N GLY A 526 -2.04 40.59 19.97
CA GLY A 526 -2.85 41.28 18.94
C GLY A 526 -2.08 41.60 17.65
N GLN A 527 -0.94 40.93 17.41
CA GLN A 527 -0.12 41.13 16.22
C GLN A 527 -0.58 40.23 15.06
N PRO A 528 -0.47 40.69 13.81
CA PRO A 528 -0.75 39.85 12.66
C PRO A 528 0.23 38.68 12.58
N LEU A 529 -0.21 37.57 12.00
CA LEU A 529 0.61 36.39 11.76
C LEU A 529 1.28 36.53 10.38
N ASP A 530 2.36 37.32 10.35
CA ASP A 530 3.18 37.53 9.14
C ASP A 530 4.29 36.46 9.06
N PRO A 531 4.83 36.19 7.84
CA PRO A 531 5.97 35.30 7.66
C PRO A 531 7.17 35.72 8.51
N VAL A 532 7.75 34.75 9.21
CA VAL A 532 8.88 35.03 10.15
C VAL A 532 9.96 33.96 10.05
N VAL A 533 11.22 34.40 10.17
CA VAL A 533 12.36 33.50 10.41
C VAL A 533 12.67 33.54 11.90
N LEU A 534 12.42 32.41 12.58
CA LEU A 534 12.66 32.28 14.02
C LEU A 534 14.15 32.01 14.29
N SER A 535 14.73 32.77 15.23
CA SER A 535 16.08 32.53 15.74
C SER A 535 16.08 31.49 16.86
N ILE A 536 17.25 30.96 17.21
CA ILE A 536 17.40 30.08 18.37
C ILE A 536 16.93 30.72 19.67
N MET A 537 17.12 32.03 19.84
CA MET A 537 16.64 32.75 21.04
C MET A 537 15.13 32.79 21.12
N ASP A 538 14.43 32.81 19.97
CA ASP A 538 12.96 32.73 19.92
C ASP A 538 12.50 31.31 20.25
N VAL A 539 13.17 30.30 19.71
CA VAL A 539 12.90 28.89 19.98
C VAL A 539 13.07 28.57 21.46
N ASN A 540 14.16 28.98 22.11
CA ASN A 540 14.44 28.73 23.54
C ASN A 540 13.39 29.36 24.46
N LYS A 541 12.66 30.40 24.02
CA LYS A 541 11.53 30.97 24.76
C LYS A 541 10.24 30.17 24.59
N MET A 542 10.16 29.36 23.55
CA MET A 542 8.96 28.61 23.15
C MET A 542 8.97 27.17 23.64
N ILE A 543 10.16 26.53 23.70
CA ILE A 543 10.33 25.17 24.20
C ILE A 543 10.93 25.28 25.60
N GLU A 544 10.16 24.89 26.64
CA GLU A 544 10.55 25.02 28.05
C GLU A 544 11.41 23.86 28.58
N ASP A 545 11.36 22.70 27.94
CA ASP A 545 12.05 21.48 28.37
C ASP A 545 13.08 21.05 27.32
N ALA A 546 14.33 21.51 27.48
CA ALA A 546 15.44 20.72 27.00
C ALA A 546 15.45 19.42 27.79
N HIS A 547 15.33 18.26 27.16
CA HIS A 547 15.54 16.99 27.82
C HIS A 547 17.00 16.94 28.29
N GLU A 548 17.26 17.30 29.53
CA GLU A 548 18.47 16.92 30.23
C GLU A 548 18.41 15.41 30.48
N GLU A 549 18.64 14.59 29.44
CA GLU A 549 19.12 13.24 29.70
C GLU A 549 20.57 13.42 30.19
N GLU A 550 20.87 12.96 31.41
CA GLU A 550 22.25 12.83 31.86
C GLU A 550 23.05 12.12 30.75
N PRO A 551 24.17 12.69 30.28
CA PRO A 551 24.98 12.07 29.25
C PRO A 551 25.43 10.69 29.77
N ASN A 552 24.89 9.61 29.18
CA ASN A 552 25.26 8.24 29.51
C ASN A 552 26.65 7.83 28.97
N VAL A 553 27.49 8.82 28.68
CA VAL A 553 28.84 8.65 28.19
C VAL A 553 29.84 9.16 29.24
N ALA A 554 31.01 8.58 29.26
CA ALA A 554 32.10 9.11 30.09
C ALA A 554 32.47 10.53 29.62
N GLU A 555 32.53 11.48 30.53
CA GLU A 555 32.88 12.91 30.26
C GLU A 555 34.37 13.18 30.39
N GLU A 556 35.07 12.35 31.17
CA GLU A 556 36.52 12.40 31.39
C GLU A 556 37.14 11.03 31.21
N GLY A 557 38.46 10.94 31.05
CA GLY A 557 39.17 9.70 31.03
C GLY A 557 39.25 9.10 32.46
N GLU A 558 38.53 8.00 32.67
CA GLU A 558 38.46 7.32 33.96
C GLU A 558 39.05 5.91 33.85
N VAL A 559 39.63 5.41 34.94
CA VAL A 559 40.13 4.04 35.06
C VAL A 559 38.94 3.10 35.18
N GLY A 560 38.95 2.04 34.38
CA GLY A 560 37.87 1.05 34.36
C GLY A 560 36.56 1.53 33.70
N VAL A 561 36.63 2.60 32.89
CA VAL A 561 35.45 3.13 32.18
C VAL A 561 35.73 3.26 30.69
N VAL A 562 34.79 2.81 29.86
CA VAL A 562 34.83 2.95 28.41
C VAL A 562 33.47 3.32 27.81
N ASN A 563 33.48 4.03 26.70
CA ASN A 563 32.29 4.28 25.88
C ASN A 563 32.06 3.11 24.90
N LYS A 564 31.10 2.27 25.20
CA LYS A 564 30.72 1.08 24.44
C LYS A 564 29.62 1.40 23.45
N MET A 565 29.79 1.00 22.19
CA MET A 565 28.77 1.21 21.17
C MET A 565 27.85 0.01 21.08
N GLY A 566 26.54 0.28 21.10
CA GLY A 566 25.48 -0.72 20.98
C GLY A 566 24.50 -0.39 19.86
N VAL A 567 23.63 -1.37 19.57
CA VAL A 567 22.43 -1.19 18.77
C VAL A 567 21.30 -1.90 19.48
N SER A 568 20.25 -1.16 19.79
CA SER A 568 19.02 -1.73 20.37
C SER A 568 18.09 -2.23 19.27
N ASN A 569 17.01 -2.93 19.68
CA ASN A 569 15.92 -3.33 18.81
C ASN A 569 15.44 -2.12 17.98
N GLY A 570 15.17 -2.35 16.68
CA GLY A 570 14.80 -1.28 15.75
C GLY A 570 15.98 -0.53 15.12
N ASN A 571 17.20 -1.05 15.25
CA ASN A 571 18.41 -0.46 14.65
C ASN A 571 18.74 0.96 15.17
N ILE A 572 18.44 1.22 16.48
CA ILE A 572 18.81 2.47 17.15
C ILE A 572 20.22 2.31 17.71
N GLY A 573 21.16 3.11 17.19
CA GLY A 573 22.51 3.17 17.71
C GLY A 573 22.61 3.91 19.05
N SER A 574 23.42 3.38 19.96
CA SER A 574 23.73 4.00 21.24
C SER A 574 25.24 4.00 21.52
N VAL A 575 25.69 4.95 22.29
CA VAL A 575 26.97 4.94 23.00
C VAL A 575 26.64 5.01 24.47
N GLY A 576 27.14 4.06 25.22
CA GLY A 576 26.88 3.97 26.64
C GLY A 576 28.13 3.69 27.44
N ARG A 577 28.15 4.18 28.68
CA ARG A 577 29.21 3.97 29.65
C ARG A 577 29.19 2.50 30.13
N LEU A 578 30.34 1.85 30.10
CA LEU A 578 30.59 0.58 30.76
C LEU A 578 31.60 0.81 31.86
N GLU A 579 31.33 0.31 33.06
CA GLU A 579 32.17 0.50 34.25
C GLU A 579 32.64 -0.86 34.75
N VAL A 580 33.92 -0.91 35.15
CA VAL A 580 34.54 -2.07 35.78
C VAL A 580 35.26 -1.63 37.04
N VAL A 581 34.95 -2.29 38.14
CA VAL A 581 35.64 -2.13 39.42
C VAL A 581 36.21 -3.49 39.86
N ILE A 582 37.42 -3.48 40.36
CA ILE A 582 38.13 -4.67 40.85
C ILE A 582 38.35 -4.53 42.34
N THR A 583 37.87 -5.48 43.12
CA THR A 583 38.01 -5.46 44.60
C THR A 583 38.64 -6.74 45.10
N GLU A 584 39.50 -6.62 46.10
CA GLU A 584 40.09 -7.81 46.77
C GLU A 584 39.02 -8.48 47.67
N SER A 585 38.53 -9.65 47.27
CA SER A 585 37.45 -10.35 47.94
C SER A 585 37.77 -11.82 48.25
N GLY A 586 38.80 -12.35 47.59
CA GLY A 586 39.29 -13.72 47.77
C GLY A 586 38.51 -14.82 47.06
N LYS A 587 37.61 -14.49 46.09
CA LYS A 587 36.78 -15.46 45.36
C LYS A 587 37.10 -15.58 43.86
N GLY A 588 37.61 -14.53 43.22
CA GLY A 588 37.88 -14.52 41.78
C GLY A 588 36.62 -14.58 40.91
N GLU A 589 35.50 -14.00 41.39
CA GLU A 589 34.23 -14.06 40.71
C GLU A 589 34.05 -12.86 39.75
N GLN A 590 33.28 -13.05 38.67
CA GLN A 590 32.76 -11.94 37.84
C GLN A 590 31.30 -11.66 38.25
N ILE A 591 31.06 -10.47 38.69
CA ILE A 591 29.73 -9.98 39.13
C ILE A 591 29.24 -8.99 38.10
N VAL A 592 28.13 -9.30 37.46
CA VAL A 592 27.59 -8.56 36.30
C VAL A 592 26.25 -7.99 36.66
N SER A 593 25.97 -6.76 36.25
CA SER A 593 24.66 -6.12 36.50
C SER A 593 23.54 -6.85 35.73
N ASP A 594 22.33 -6.88 36.35
CA ASP A 594 21.17 -7.67 35.89
C ASP A 594 20.62 -7.26 34.49
N ASN A 595 20.94 -6.06 34.04
CA ASN A 595 20.56 -5.58 32.72
C ASN A 595 21.43 -6.11 31.55
N ILE A 596 22.54 -6.79 31.86
CA ILE A 596 23.39 -7.47 30.87
C ILE A 596 22.90 -8.93 30.74
N VAL A 597 22.29 -9.27 29.62
CA VAL A 597 21.58 -10.56 29.45
C VAL A 597 22.01 -11.29 28.17
N GLY A 598 21.55 -12.50 28.01
CA GLY A 598 21.63 -13.26 26.76
C GLY A 598 23.04 -13.45 26.19
N THR A 599 23.25 -13.03 24.95
CA THR A 599 24.53 -13.16 24.25
C THR A 599 25.61 -12.22 24.80
N ALA A 600 25.24 -11.07 25.38
CA ALA A 600 26.19 -10.17 26.04
C ALA A 600 26.81 -10.84 27.27
N LEU A 601 26.03 -11.53 28.10
CA LEU A 601 26.54 -12.31 29.23
C LEU A 601 27.46 -13.44 28.77
N SER A 602 27.14 -14.10 27.66
CA SER A 602 28.02 -15.14 27.05
C SER A 602 29.32 -14.50 26.53
N THR A 603 29.29 -13.29 26.04
CA THR A 603 30.49 -12.55 25.58
C THR A 603 31.40 -12.21 26.74
N LEU A 604 30.88 -11.82 27.91
CA LEU A 604 31.69 -11.62 29.12
C LEU A 604 32.40 -12.89 29.58
N LYS A 605 31.78 -14.08 29.46
CA LYS A 605 32.45 -15.36 29.71
C LYS A 605 33.59 -15.60 28.72
N THR A 606 33.40 -15.23 27.44
CA THR A 606 34.46 -15.28 26.42
C THR A 606 35.59 -14.31 26.74
N THR A 607 35.26 -13.10 27.19
CA THR A 607 36.22 -12.06 27.66
C THR A 607 37.08 -12.62 28.82
N ALA A 608 36.47 -13.23 29.84
CA ALA A 608 37.20 -13.84 30.94
C ALA A 608 38.16 -14.93 30.48
N GLY A 609 37.71 -15.77 29.55
CA GLY A 609 38.57 -16.82 28.96
C GLY A 609 39.75 -16.24 28.19
N LEU A 610 39.53 -15.18 27.42
CA LEU A 610 40.56 -14.47 26.66
C LEU A 610 41.61 -13.81 27.58
N LEU A 611 41.15 -13.11 28.63
CA LEU A 611 42.03 -12.44 29.60
C LEU A 611 42.95 -13.47 30.27
N ARG A 612 42.43 -14.63 30.68
CA ARG A 612 43.24 -15.75 31.22
C ARG A 612 44.22 -16.34 30.19
N TYR A 613 43.76 -16.48 28.94
CA TYR A 613 44.59 -17.01 27.85
C TYR A 613 45.77 -16.08 27.53
N ARG A 614 45.54 -14.76 27.51
CA ARG A 614 46.54 -13.71 27.20
C ARG A 614 47.21 -13.13 28.44
N ALA A 615 46.97 -13.69 29.63
CA ALA A 615 47.46 -13.13 30.90
C ALA A 615 48.97 -12.86 30.92
N LYS A 616 49.76 -13.75 30.34
CA LYS A 616 51.25 -13.58 30.26
C LYS A 616 51.63 -12.47 29.26
N ASP A 617 50.97 -12.44 28.10
CA ASP A 617 51.25 -11.47 27.03
C ASP A 617 50.92 -10.06 27.50
N TRP A 618 49.80 -9.93 28.22
CA TRP A 618 49.31 -8.63 28.74
C TRP A 618 49.73 -8.33 30.16
N GLN A 619 50.65 -9.10 30.73
CA GLN A 619 51.18 -8.91 32.08
C GLN A 619 50.11 -8.77 33.15
N ILE A 620 49.06 -9.63 33.09
CA ILE A 620 47.99 -9.67 34.09
C ILE A 620 48.46 -10.56 35.24
N PRO A 621 48.48 -10.07 36.50
CA PRO A 621 48.80 -10.86 37.66
C PRO A 621 47.80 -12.02 37.84
N GLU A 622 48.31 -13.22 38.15
CA GLU A 622 47.47 -14.42 38.34
C GLU A 622 46.48 -14.26 39.51
N GLU A 623 46.84 -13.45 40.48
CA GLU A 623 46.03 -13.10 41.65
C GLU A 623 44.68 -12.42 41.27
N ILE A 624 44.62 -11.73 40.16
CA ILE A 624 43.39 -11.11 39.64
C ILE A 624 42.28 -12.15 39.44
N PHE A 625 42.65 -13.36 39.04
CA PHE A 625 41.69 -14.42 38.74
C PHE A 625 41.35 -15.30 39.97
N THR A 626 41.97 -15.09 41.12
CA THR A 626 41.80 -15.91 42.31
C THR A 626 41.43 -15.13 43.55
N ASN A 627 41.96 -13.92 43.70
CA ASN A 627 41.82 -13.11 44.90
C ASN A 627 40.97 -11.86 44.75
N TYR A 628 40.62 -11.50 43.49
CA TYR A 628 39.86 -10.29 43.23
C TYR A 628 38.55 -10.60 42.51
N ASP A 629 37.47 -9.95 42.93
CA ASP A 629 36.21 -9.98 42.20
C ASP A 629 36.14 -8.80 41.22
N ILE A 630 35.61 -9.07 40.03
CA ILE A 630 35.48 -8.09 38.92
C ILE A 630 34.01 -7.74 38.78
N TYR A 631 33.63 -6.52 39.15
CA TYR A 631 32.29 -5.97 39.01
C TYR A 631 32.17 -5.28 37.66
N ILE A 632 31.19 -5.68 36.86
CA ILE A 632 30.91 -5.14 35.53
C ILE A 632 29.51 -4.52 35.52
N HIS A 633 29.44 -3.21 35.33
CA HIS A 633 28.21 -2.46 35.42
C HIS A 633 27.96 -1.63 34.17
N SER A 634 26.69 -1.63 33.72
CA SER A 634 26.18 -0.68 32.73
C SER A 634 25.11 0.19 33.40
N PRO A 635 25.34 1.51 33.58
CA PRO A 635 24.45 2.38 34.35
C PRO A 635 23.08 2.63 33.72
N ILE A 636 22.85 2.18 32.47
CA ILE A 636 21.54 2.31 31.81
C ILE A 636 20.61 1.19 32.28
N HIS A 637 19.88 1.39 33.37
CA HIS A 637 19.02 0.38 33.98
C HIS A 637 17.78 0.01 33.17
N GLU A 638 17.25 0.87 32.34
CA GLU A 638 15.99 0.66 31.61
C GLU A 638 16.13 -0.21 30.34
N LEU A 639 17.34 -0.39 29.84
CA LEU A 639 17.61 -1.16 28.63
C LEU A 639 18.32 -2.48 28.95
N LYS A 640 17.75 -3.58 28.50
CA LYS A 640 18.44 -4.87 28.50
C LYS A 640 19.51 -4.87 27.42
N HIS A 641 20.76 -5.06 27.83
CA HIS A 641 21.89 -5.18 26.92
C HIS A 641 22.04 -6.64 26.48
N ASP A 642 21.75 -6.92 25.22
CA ASP A 642 21.99 -8.19 24.57
C ASP A 642 22.82 -7.96 23.29
N GLY A 643 23.67 -8.92 22.94
CA GLY A 643 24.49 -8.84 21.73
C GLY A 643 25.97 -9.06 21.98
N SER A 644 26.63 -9.75 21.06
CA SER A 644 28.06 -10.10 21.15
C SER A 644 28.99 -8.96 20.72
N SER A 645 28.47 -7.85 20.22
CA SER A 645 29.29 -6.79 19.59
C SER A 645 30.07 -5.90 20.58
N GLY A 646 29.93 -6.13 21.86
CA GLY A 646 30.63 -5.36 22.92
C GLY A 646 31.95 -5.96 23.40
N GLY A 647 32.36 -7.12 22.92
CA GLY A 647 33.47 -7.87 23.50
C GLY A 647 34.81 -7.12 23.51
N VAL A 648 35.13 -6.34 22.48
CA VAL A 648 36.35 -5.51 22.46
C VAL A 648 36.31 -4.47 23.60
N ALA A 649 35.16 -3.77 23.76
CA ALA A 649 34.98 -2.79 24.83
C ALA A 649 35.09 -3.45 26.22
N ASP A 650 34.50 -4.65 26.40
CA ASP A 650 34.54 -5.39 27.66
C ASP A 650 35.98 -5.76 28.06
N VAL A 651 36.78 -6.22 27.10
CA VAL A 651 38.22 -6.53 27.33
C VAL A 651 39.00 -5.28 27.74
N ILE A 652 38.86 -4.17 26.99
CA ILE A 652 39.58 -2.94 27.24
C ILE A 652 39.20 -2.32 28.58
N CYS A 653 37.90 -2.36 28.94
CA CYS A 653 37.39 -1.85 30.21
C CYS A 653 38.01 -2.60 31.40
N ILE A 654 38.03 -3.93 31.35
CA ILE A 654 38.65 -4.76 32.39
C ILE A 654 40.17 -4.56 32.45
N LEU A 655 40.83 -4.47 31.31
CA LEU A 655 42.27 -4.20 31.26
C LEU A 655 42.65 -2.83 31.82
N SER A 656 41.80 -1.79 31.52
CA SER A 656 41.96 -0.46 32.12
C SER A 656 41.92 -0.51 33.65
N ALA A 657 40.96 -1.24 34.22
CA ALA A 657 40.83 -1.43 35.67
C ALA A 657 42.03 -2.22 36.25
N ILE A 658 42.49 -3.30 35.58
CA ILE A 658 43.64 -4.12 36.04
C ILE A 658 44.92 -3.30 36.01
N LYS A 659 45.13 -2.54 34.93
CA LYS A 659 46.37 -1.76 34.71
C LYS A 659 46.39 -0.41 35.39
N ASN A 660 45.23 0.00 35.92
CA ASN A 660 45.02 1.35 36.47
C ASN A 660 45.35 2.48 35.46
N VAL A 661 44.93 2.28 34.18
CA VAL A 661 45.15 3.21 33.08
C VAL A 661 43.83 3.74 32.59
N PRO A 662 43.59 5.07 32.63
CA PRO A 662 42.34 5.67 32.14
C PRO A 662 42.23 5.58 30.62
N ILE A 663 41.04 5.32 30.10
CA ILE A 663 40.76 5.34 28.68
C ILE A 663 40.16 6.70 28.30
N PRO A 664 40.67 7.36 27.23
CA PRO A 664 40.13 8.63 26.79
C PRO A 664 38.61 8.57 26.51
N HIS A 665 37.83 9.45 27.11
CA HIS A 665 36.38 9.52 26.97
C HIS A 665 35.89 9.78 25.53
N THR A 666 36.78 10.30 24.67
CA THR A 666 36.48 10.57 23.26
C THR A 666 36.56 9.35 22.34
N ILE A 667 36.91 8.18 22.91
CA ILE A 667 36.99 6.92 22.16
C ILE A 667 35.71 6.10 22.36
N ALA A 668 35.07 5.71 21.25
CA ALA A 668 33.95 4.79 21.25
C ALA A 668 34.39 3.42 20.69
N ILE A 669 34.01 2.33 21.35
CA ILE A 669 34.54 0.98 21.07
C ILE A 669 33.42 0.01 20.73
N THR A 670 33.57 -0.77 19.67
CA THR A 670 32.72 -1.92 19.34
C THR A 670 33.49 -3.03 18.64
N GLY A 671 33.04 -4.25 18.79
CA GLY A 671 33.62 -5.43 18.14
C GLY A 671 33.28 -6.70 18.90
N ALA A 672 32.97 -7.78 18.18
CA ALA A 672 32.82 -9.11 18.77
C ALA A 672 34.21 -9.79 18.84
N ILE A 673 34.39 -10.68 19.80
CA ILE A 673 35.66 -11.34 20.01
C ILE A 673 35.53 -12.88 20.06
N THR A 674 36.61 -13.56 19.76
CA THR A 674 36.76 -15.00 20.01
C THR A 674 37.63 -15.27 21.24
N LEU A 675 37.61 -16.51 21.76
CA LEU A 675 38.47 -16.95 22.87
C LEU A 675 39.97 -16.83 22.59
N LYS A 676 40.39 -16.75 21.32
CA LYS A 676 41.78 -16.57 20.92
C LYS A 676 42.17 -15.11 20.64
N GLY A 677 41.21 -14.16 20.77
CA GLY A 677 41.45 -12.75 20.61
C GLY A 677 41.21 -12.21 19.21
N ARG A 678 40.66 -13.01 18.26
CA ARG A 678 40.28 -12.47 16.96
C ARG A 678 39.10 -11.54 17.09
N VAL A 679 39.19 -10.35 16.47
CA VAL A 679 38.11 -9.35 16.40
C VAL A 679 37.22 -9.67 15.22
N MET A 680 35.90 -9.82 15.48
CA MET A 680 34.93 -10.29 14.51
C MET A 680 33.98 -9.18 14.08
N ARG A 681 33.58 -9.21 12.80
CA ARG A 681 32.61 -8.30 12.22
C ARG A 681 31.31 -8.22 13.03
N ILE A 682 30.73 -7.01 13.08
CA ILE A 682 29.48 -6.71 13.81
C ILE A 682 28.44 -6.12 12.86
N GLY A 683 27.18 -6.07 13.31
CA GLY A 683 26.07 -5.44 12.61
C GLY A 683 25.79 -4.00 13.07
N GLY A 684 24.93 -3.29 12.31
CA GLY A 684 24.43 -1.97 12.69
C GLY A 684 25.48 -0.85 12.65
N VAL A 685 26.46 -0.93 11.76
CA VAL A 685 27.60 0.01 11.71
C VAL A 685 27.13 1.44 11.53
N LYS A 686 26.21 1.74 10.57
CA LYS A 686 25.69 3.10 10.35
C LYS A 686 25.04 3.66 11.62
N ALA A 687 24.19 2.87 12.28
CA ALA A 687 23.51 3.29 13.50
C ALA A 687 24.51 3.61 14.63
N LYS A 688 25.54 2.79 14.81
CA LYS A 688 26.62 2.99 15.79
C LYS A 688 27.44 4.24 15.50
N VAL A 689 27.81 4.46 14.24
CA VAL A 689 28.59 5.63 13.82
C VAL A 689 27.77 6.93 14.00
N LEU A 690 26.48 6.92 13.66
CA LEU A 690 25.57 8.03 13.93
C LEU A 690 25.45 8.34 15.44
N ALA A 691 25.45 7.31 16.28
CA ALA A 691 25.46 7.50 17.73
C ALA A 691 26.79 8.09 18.21
N ALA A 692 27.92 7.60 17.72
CA ALA A 692 29.24 8.17 18.03
C ALA A 692 29.33 9.64 17.61
N GLN A 693 28.79 10.00 16.46
CA GLN A 693 28.73 11.38 15.98
C GLN A 693 27.89 12.27 16.92
N ARG A 694 26.69 11.81 17.32
CA ARG A 694 25.82 12.56 18.27
C ARG A 694 26.52 12.85 19.60
N HIS A 695 27.28 11.88 20.11
CA HIS A 695 28.05 12.03 21.35
C HIS A 695 29.43 12.64 21.14
N LYS A 696 29.71 13.21 19.96
CA LYS A 696 30.95 13.96 19.64
C LYS A 696 32.22 13.12 19.88
N MET A 697 32.16 11.79 19.65
CA MET A 697 33.33 10.91 19.74
C MET A 697 34.37 11.29 18.67
N LYS A 698 35.66 11.30 19.03
CA LYS A 698 36.74 11.62 18.11
C LYS A 698 37.33 10.40 17.43
N THR A 699 37.37 9.27 18.14
CA THR A 699 37.93 8.00 17.63
C THR A 699 36.93 6.90 17.78
N VAL A 700 36.74 6.11 16.72
CA VAL A 700 35.88 4.94 16.72
C VAL A 700 36.67 3.68 16.40
N ILE A 701 36.68 2.72 17.34
CA ILE A 701 37.37 1.45 17.19
C ILE A 701 36.37 0.40 16.67
N LEU A 702 36.73 -0.21 15.55
CA LEU A 702 35.89 -1.15 14.79
C LEU A 702 36.68 -2.38 14.34
N PRO A 703 36.01 -3.53 14.11
CA PRO A 703 36.63 -4.68 13.42
C PRO A 703 37.05 -4.32 11.98
N LEU A 704 38.20 -4.81 11.53
CA LEU A 704 38.66 -4.59 10.15
C LEU A 704 37.64 -5.09 9.12
N GLY A 705 36.89 -6.17 9.42
CA GLY A 705 35.82 -6.68 8.57
C GLY A 705 34.64 -5.71 8.33
N ASN A 706 34.55 -4.61 9.10
CA ASN A 706 33.53 -3.57 8.93
C ASN A 706 34.05 -2.32 8.19
N LYS A 707 35.30 -2.30 7.73
CA LYS A 707 35.84 -1.16 7.00
C LYS A 707 35.00 -0.77 5.79
N LYS A 708 34.58 -1.76 5.01
CA LYS A 708 33.72 -1.53 3.84
C LYS A 708 32.37 -0.90 4.21
N ASP A 709 31.80 -1.29 5.35
CA ASP A 709 30.54 -0.72 5.82
C ASP A 709 30.68 0.77 6.15
N VAL A 710 31.85 1.19 6.69
CA VAL A 710 32.15 2.61 6.99
C VAL A 710 32.47 3.36 5.70
N ASP A 711 33.22 2.78 4.76
CA ASP A 711 33.59 3.38 3.49
C ASP A 711 32.33 3.69 2.61
N GLU A 712 31.22 2.96 2.81
CA GLU A 712 29.94 3.19 2.13
C GLU A 712 29.08 4.29 2.80
N LEU A 713 29.46 4.81 3.98
CA LEU A 713 28.71 5.85 4.66
C LEU A 713 28.89 7.23 3.98
N PRO A 714 27.86 8.09 4.03
CA PRO A 714 27.97 9.48 3.57
C PRO A 714 29.09 10.23 4.28
N SER A 715 29.74 11.14 3.57
CA SER A 715 30.89 11.91 4.09
C SER A 715 30.56 12.75 5.33
N ASP A 716 29.34 13.24 5.45
CA ASP A 716 28.85 13.99 6.61
C ASP A 716 28.70 13.13 7.87
N VAL A 717 28.45 11.85 7.72
CA VAL A 717 28.33 10.89 8.85
C VAL A 717 29.69 10.54 9.43
N VAL A 718 30.74 10.45 8.60
CA VAL A 718 32.09 10.08 9.03
C VAL A 718 32.96 11.29 9.37
N SER A 719 32.50 12.50 9.02
CA SER A 719 33.24 13.74 9.23
C SER A 719 33.51 14.00 10.72
N GLY A 720 34.73 14.43 11.03
CA GLY A 720 35.16 14.78 12.39
C GLY A 720 35.52 13.59 13.29
N MET A 721 35.49 12.35 12.77
CA MET A 721 35.86 11.14 13.49
C MET A 721 37.00 10.41 12.80
N GLU A 722 37.90 9.83 13.59
CA GLU A 722 38.97 8.93 13.15
C GLU A 722 38.51 7.49 13.36
N PHE A 723 38.65 6.62 12.35
CA PHE A 723 38.28 5.22 12.41
C PHE A 723 39.51 4.34 12.50
N LYS A 724 39.60 3.52 13.56
CA LYS A 724 40.68 2.54 13.77
C LYS A 724 40.11 1.14 13.60
N TYR A 725 40.75 0.34 12.76
CA TYR A 725 40.30 -1.00 12.38
C TYR A 725 41.29 -2.06 12.84
N PHE A 726 40.78 -3.10 13.51
CA PHE A 726 41.62 -4.16 14.06
C PHE A 726 41.08 -5.56 13.71
N GLU A 727 41.95 -6.54 13.55
CA GLU A 727 41.64 -7.95 13.36
C GLU A 727 41.94 -8.83 14.62
N ASP A 728 42.84 -8.37 15.47
CA ASP A 728 43.25 -9.09 16.71
C ASP A 728 43.20 -8.13 17.91
N MET A 729 42.88 -8.70 19.07
CA MET A 729 42.88 -7.97 20.35
C MET A 729 44.26 -7.50 20.80
N GLN A 730 45.33 -8.12 20.33
CA GLN A 730 46.68 -7.70 20.62
C GLN A 730 46.93 -6.30 20.00
N ASP A 731 46.52 -6.11 18.76
CA ASP A 731 46.68 -4.83 18.09
C ASP A 731 45.85 -3.73 18.76
N VAL A 732 44.64 -4.04 19.26
CA VAL A 732 43.81 -3.11 20.05
C VAL A 732 44.47 -2.77 21.37
N TYR A 733 45.03 -3.77 22.04
CA TYR A 733 45.77 -3.60 23.29
C TYR A 733 47.00 -2.68 23.08
N ASP A 734 47.81 -2.97 22.08
CA ASP A 734 49.01 -2.18 21.76
C ASP A 734 48.63 -0.73 21.39
N TYR A 735 47.56 -0.53 20.63
CA TYR A 735 47.07 0.80 20.27
C TYR A 735 46.64 1.64 21.49
N ILE A 736 45.90 1.02 22.44
CA ILE A 736 45.35 1.74 23.59
C ILE A 736 46.37 1.96 24.69
N PHE A 737 47.25 0.98 24.95
CA PHE A 737 48.16 1.00 26.09
C PHE A 737 49.60 1.31 25.72
N ALA A 738 49.95 1.45 24.41
CA ALA A 738 51.35 1.69 23.97
C ALA A 738 51.91 3.07 24.40
N GLU A 739 51.09 4.06 24.60
CA GLU A 739 51.55 5.42 24.99
C GLU A 739 51.85 5.55 26.49
N THR A 740 51.58 4.52 27.29
CA THR A 740 51.73 4.54 28.75
C THR A 740 52.96 3.78 29.25
N ILE A 741 53.77 3.26 28.36
CA ILE A 741 55.02 2.56 28.69
C ILE A 741 56.20 3.48 28.34
N ASP A 742 56.99 3.92 29.33
CA ASP A 742 58.20 4.68 29.06
C ASP A 742 59.29 3.81 28.40
N GLU A 743 60.33 4.42 27.84
CA GLU A 743 61.47 3.72 27.19
C GLU A 743 62.20 2.72 28.11
N LYS A 744 61.84 2.61 29.38
CA LYS A 744 62.37 1.68 30.36
C LYS A 744 61.40 0.56 30.77
N GLY A 745 60.21 0.52 30.19
CA GLY A 745 59.20 -0.54 30.48
C GLY A 745 58.49 -0.38 31.82
N PHE A 746 58.51 0.79 32.43
CA PHE A 746 57.78 1.09 33.66
C PHE A 746 56.50 1.90 33.35
N MET A 747 55.38 1.61 34.08
CA MET A 747 54.19 2.46 34.01
C MET A 747 54.50 3.86 34.54
N VAL A 748 54.17 4.90 33.76
CA VAL A 748 54.17 6.28 34.18
C VAL A 748 52.78 6.65 34.67
#